data_ecd3cf8e4e4bff01f950bcf0391f168b
#
_entry.id   ecd3cf8e4e4bff01f950bcf0391f168b
#
_cell.length_a   1.000
_cell.length_b   1.000
_cell.length_c   1.000
_cell.angle_alpha   90.00
_cell.angle_beta   90.00
_cell.angle_gamma   90.00
#
_symmetry.space_group_name_H-M   'P 1'
#
loop_
_entity.id
_entity.type
_entity.pdbx_description
1 polymer ?
#
loop_
_entity_poly.entity_id
_entity_poly.type
_entity_poly.pdbx_seq_one_letter_code
_entity_poly.pdbx_strand_id
1 'polypeptide(L)'
;VTPNTTPMAGKKQSTRPSKSSAAPTDAPAQGTGTQTTPAVPSASSAAPQPAPFSLIGRIPVTEVFPVVEDGRWPAKAVVGEVIPIRATVFREGHDCYGATAVLVRPDGSDGPSARMHDIAPGLDRYEASVAPDAPGDWRLRVEGWSDPYATWSHDAGIKVPAGIDVELMLEEGARVLDRAVAIEGRDEEGVKALNDAVWIMRDPSNPVADRLAAGMSDSVKAALERLPLRDHVSPSAEYPLQVDRERALIGSWYEIFPRSLGSGVNEDGTWHSGTLRSATERLDRIAAMGFNVLYLTPISPIGLTNRKGRNNTLTAHPGDPGSPYGIGSPDGGHDAIHPDLGTFEDFDALVARSRELGMEVALDLALQCSPDHPWVTEHPEWFTVLADGSIAYAENPPKKYQDIYPLNFDNDPEGIYQAILGVVHTWIAHGVTIFRVDNPHTKPLAFWQRLIAEIHAESPDVLFLAEAFTRPAMMRTLGMIGFHQSYTYFAWRNTKQELIEYMMELSKGTAHLLRPAFWPTTHDILTPFMTNGKVPAFKLRAVLAATLSPTWGIYSGYELAESTPRPGYEEQIDNEKYEYKPRDFATARRNGIEDLLTRLNAARSSHPALRQLRDIYFHPTSDDQLIAYSKRVDAFHSPTGREDVVLTVVNLDPHGARAGEVYLNLEALGLPGWVDASRPVVRVTDELTGDTYDWSGQNYVRLDPFAGQVAHVFSVEPL
;
A
#
# COMPACT_ATOMS: atom_id res chain seq x y z
N VAL A 1 -11.31 -13.95 -39.54
CA VAL A 1 -11.87 -15.21 -39.95
C VAL A 1 -12.38 -15.89 -38.70
N THR A 2 -13.66 -16.04 -38.68
CA THR A 2 -14.58 -16.42 -37.61
C THR A 2 -14.45 -17.87 -37.10
N PRO A 3 -15.18 -18.25 -36.07
CA PRO A 3 -14.81 -19.23 -35.05
C PRO A 3 -15.39 -20.63 -35.27
N ASN A 4 -15.01 -21.58 -34.46
CA ASN A 4 -15.81 -22.81 -34.40
C ASN A 4 -16.07 -23.28 -32.95
N THR A 5 -17.29 -23.53 -32.75
CA THR A 5 -18.10 -23.88 -31.60
C THR A 5 -17.90 -25.32 -31.14
N THR A 6 -18.14 -25.51 -29.84
CA THR A 6 -18.44 -26.68 -29.01
C THR A 6 -19.21 -27.85 -29.72
N PRO A 7 -19.27 -29.10 -29.17
CA PRO A 7 -20.23 -29.33 -28.08
C PRO A 7 -19.84 -30.32 -26.96
N MET A 8 -20.65 -30.20 -25.89
CA MET A 8 -20.82 -31.10 -24.74
C MET A 8 -21.28 -32.53 -25.12
N ALA A 9 -20.95 -33.49 -24.23
CA ALA A 9 -21.73 -34.59 -23.64
C ALA A 9 -20.74 -35.60 -23.02
N GLY A 10 -20.96 -36.27 -21.90
CA GLY A 10 -22.10 -36.56 -21.11
C GLY A 10 -21.67 -37.45 -19.94
N LYS A 11 -22.45 -37.43 -18.89
CA LYS A 11 -22.37 -38.20 -17.64
C LYS A 11 -22.22 -39.70 -17.83
N LYS A 12 -21.48 -40.39 -16.90
CA LYS A 12 -21.95 -41.66 -16.31
C LYS A 12 -21.39 -41.89 -14.92
N GLN A 13 -22.31 -42.10 -13.97
CA GLN A 13 -22.15 -42.69 -12.65
C GLN A 13 -21.91 -44.19 -12.75
N SER A 14 -21.18 -44.78 -11.78
CA SER A 14 -21.53 -46.06 -11.15
C SER A 14 -20.51 -46.38 -10.03
N THR A 15 -20.95 -46.37 -8.85
CA THR A 15 -21.33 -47.45 -7.88
C THR A 15 -20.16 -48.18 -7.22
N ARG A 16 -20.16 -48.05 -5.87
CA ARG A 16 -19.50 -48.95 -4.90
C ARG A 16 -20.03 -50.40 -5.03
N PRO A 17 -19.29 -51.39 -4.52
CA PRO A 17 -19.73 -51.97 -3.25
C PRO A 17 -18.68 -52.33 -2.22
N SER A 18 -19.20 -52.61 -1.06
CA SER A 18 -18.66 -52.86 0.26
C SER A 18 -18.35 -54.31 0.57
N LYS A 19 -17.65 -54.50 1.75
CA LYS A 19 -17.56 -55.70 2.65
C LYS A 19 -16.49 -56.75 2.31
N SER A 20 -15.78 -57.38 3.22
CA SER A 20 -15.95 -57.65 4.67
C SER A 20 -14.71 -58.38 5.22
N SER A 21 -14.40 -58.13 6.50
CA SER A 21 -14.05 -59.02 7.61
C SER A 21 -13.09 -60.21 7.46
N ALA A 22 -12.08 -60.29 8.30
CA ALA A 22 -11.92 -61.24 9.40
C ALA A 22 -10.45 -61.32 9.92
N ALA A 23 -10.28 -61.21 11.22
CA ALA A 23 -9.17 -61.76 11.97
C ALA A 23 -9.53 -63.23 12.29
N PRO A 24 -8.68 -64.08 12.93
CA PRO A 24 -7.76 -63.81 14.02
C PRO A 24 -6.52 -64.77 14.14
N THR A 25 -5.77 -64.59 15.28
CA THR A 25 -4.93 -65.55 16.08
C THR A 25 -3.54 -65.92 15.51
N ASP A 26 -2.44 -66.02 16.22
CA ASP A 26 -2.07 -66.28 17.60
C ASP A 26 -0.57 -65.96 17.80
N ALA A 27 -0.17 -65.61 19.04
CA ALA A 27 1.22 -65.55 19.49
C ALA A 27 1.75 -66.94 19.85
N PRO A 28 3.06 -67.19 20.05
CA PRO A 28 3.68 -66.86 21.35
C PRO A 28 5.20 -66.52 21.38
N ALA A 29 5.52 -65.69 22.33
CA ALA A 29 6.53 -65.73 23.43
C ALA A 29 8.04 -65.85 23.17
N GLN A 30 8.71 -64.89 23.86
CA GLN A 30 9.97 -64.98 24.66
C GLN A 30 11.31 -64.67 23.96
N GLY A 31 11.95 -63.64 24.52
CA GLY A 31 13.39 -63.38 24.36
C GLY A 31 13.79 -62.04 25.03
N THR A 32 14.27 -62.14 26.29
CA THR A 32 14.80 -61.11 27.18
C THR A 32 16.02 -60.39 26.59
N GLY A 33 16.02 -59.06 26.61
CA GLY A 33 17.22 -58.25 26.35
C GLY A 33 17.00 -56.83 26.82
N THR A 34 17.45 -56.51 28.02
CA THR A 34 17.48 -55.17 28.62
C THR A 34 18.43 -54.24 27.86
N GLN A 35 17.88 -53.23 27.20
CA GLN A 35 18.60 -52.01 26.85
C GLN A 35 17.84 -50.81 27.36
N THR A 36 18.47 -50.06 28.24
CA THR A 36 18.02 -48.78 28.79
C THR A 36 18.06 -47.70 27.73
N THR A 37 16.89 -47.27 27.30
CA THR A 37 16.70 -46.05 26.49
C THR A 37 16.41 -44.87 27.41
N PRO A 38 16.96 -43.68 27.17
CA PRO A 38 16.65 -42.50 27.99
C PRO A 38 15.20 -42.07 27.77
N ALA A 39 14.52 -41.77 28.88
CA ALA A 39 13.14 -41.32 28.92
C ALA A 39 12.97 -39.99 28.16
N VAL A 40 12.21 -40.02 27.10
CA VAL A 40 11.62 -38.82 26.49
C VAL A 40 10.54 -38.32 27.46
N PRO A 41 10.54 -37.03 27.85
CA PRO A 41 9.45 -36.50 28.66
C PRO A 41 8.13 -36.62 27.88
N SER A 42 7.18 -37.35 28.39
CA SER A 42 5.83 -37.39 27.85
C SER A 42 5.21 -36.01 27.99
N ALA A 43 5.13 -35.25 26.88
CA ALA A 43 4.24 -34.13 26.81
C ALA A 43 2.81 -34.66 27.04
N SER A 44 2.25 -34.36 28.17
CA SER A 44 0.83 -34.53 28.46
C SER A 44 0.06 -33.72 27.40
N SER A 45 -0.51 -34.40 26.42
CA SER A 45 -1.52 -33.84 25.53
C SER A 45 -2.81 -33.68 26.33
N ALA A 46 -2.88 -32.64 27.17
CA ALA A 46 -4.18 -32.13 27.59
C ALA A 46 -4.89 -31.70 26.32
N ALA A 47 -6.03 -32.29 26.01
CA ALA A 47 -6.91 -31.79 24.96
C ALA A 47 -7.10 -30.28 25.19
N PRO A 48 -7.03 -29.43 24.15
CA PRO A 48 -7.23 -28.02 24.34
C PRO A 48 -8.59 -27.81 24.99
N GLN A 49 -8.59 -27.27 26.21
CA GLN A 49 -9.84 -26.85 26.83
C GLN A 49 -10.50 -25.86 25.90
N PRO A 50 -11.82 -25.97 25.66
CA PRO A 50 -12.52 -24.93 24.88
C PRO A 50 -12.23 -23.60 25.56
N ALA A 51 -11.78 -22.62 24.75
CA ALA A 51 -11.57 -21.27 25.25
C ALA A 51 -12.84 -20.83 26.00
N PRO A 52 -12.72 -20.22 27.19
CA PRO A 52 -13.88 -19.73 27.90
C PRO A 52 -14.63 -18.79 26.94
N PHE A 53 -15.97 -18.98 26.82
CA PHE A 53 -16.80 -18.05 26.04
C PHE A 53 -16.56 -16.64 26.57
N SER A 54 -16.08 -15.74 25.71
CA SER A 54 -16.07 -14.33 26.05
C SER A 54 -17.51 -13.85 26.13
N LEU A 55 -17.86 -13.18 27.24
CA LEU A 55 -19.18 -12.58 27.38
C LEU A 55 -19.30 -11.45 26.36
N ILE A 56 -20.41 -11.42 25.65
CA ILE A 56 -20.76 -10.31 24.79
C ILE A 56 -21.01 -9.07 25.65
N GLY A 57 -20.51 -7.89 25.27
CA GLY A 57 -20.70 -6.66 26.00
C GLY A 57 -22.18 -6.24 26.04
N ARG A 58 -22.51 -5.28 26.94
CA ARG A 58 -23.87 -4.73 27.06
C ARG A 58 -24.37 -4.09 25.75
N ILE A 59 -23.46 -3.49 25.00
CA ILE A 59 -23.64 -3.01 23.63
C ILE A 59 -22.72 -3.85 22.75
N PRO A 60 -23.24 -4.86 22.02
CA PRO A 60 -22.43 -5.73 21.19
C PRO A 60 -21.70 -4.97 20.08
N VAL A 61 -20.43 -5.27 19.91
CA VAL A 61 -19.59 -4.81 18.81
C VAL A 61 -19.06 -6.02 18.06
N THR A 62 -19.36 -6.11 16.77
CA THR A 62 -18.98 -7.22 15.89
C THR A 62 -18.45 -6.70 14.56
N GLU A 63 -17.89 -7.58 13.73
CA GLU A 63 -17.42 -7.26 12.36
C GLU A 63 -16.49 -6.04 12.30
N VAL A 64 -15.58 -5.92 13.28
CA VAL A 64 -14.61 -4.81 13.30
C VAL A 64 -13.66 -4.91 12.10
N PHE A 65 -13.43 -3.79 11.42
CA PHE A 65 -12.50 -3.64 10.30
C PHE A 65 -11.63 -2.38 10.49
N PRO A 66 -10.34 -2.42 10.15
CA PRO A 66 -9.58 -3.54 9.57
C PRO A 66 -9.09 -4.54 10.63
N VAL A 67 -9.35 -5.82 10.40
CA VAL A 67 -8.83 -6.94 11.19
C VAL A 67 -8.32 -8.01 10.24
N VAL A 68 -7.11 -8.51 10.49
CA VAL A 68 -6.44 -9.49 9.63
C VAL A 68 -6.43 -10.84 10.32
N GLU A 69 -7.05 -11.87 9.70
CA GLU A 69 -7.08 -13.24 10.20
C GLU A 69 -7.46 -13.31 11.71
N ASP A 70 -8.58 -12.68 12.05
CA ASP A 70 -9.10 -12.57 13.41
C ASP A 70 -8.12 -11.92 14.42
N GLY A 71 -7.26 -11.02 13.94
CA GLY A 71 -6.26 -10.34 14.77
C GLY A 71 -4.95 -11.12 14.96
N ARG A 72 -4.75 -12.20 14.21
CA ARG A 72 -3.49 -12.96 14.24
C ARG A 72 -2.33 -12.17 13.64
N TRP A 73 -2.62 -11.31 12.67
CA TRP A 73 -1.66 -10.45 12.00
C TRP A 73 -2.05 -8.99 12.18
N PRO A 74 -1.08 -8.07 12.27
CA PRO A 74 -1.40 -6.66 12.33
C PRO A 74 -1.98 -6.17 10.99
N ALA A 75 -3.01 -5.35 11.08
CA ALA A 75 -3.34 -4.46 9.98
C ALA A 75 -2.25 -3.40 9.82
N LYS A 76 -2.11 -2.81 8.63
CA LYS A 76 -1.03 -1.87 8.33
C LYS A 76 -1.55 -0.45 8.17
N ALA A 77 -0.76 0.49 8.68
CA ALA A 77 -0.92 1.92 8.49
C ALA A 77 0.44 2.61 8.47
N VAL A 78 0.48 3.87 8.08
CA VAL A 78 1.61 4.77 8.31
C VAL A 78 1.16 5.98 9.13
N VAL A 79 2.12 6.68 9.69
CA VAL A 79 1.86 7.95 10.41
C VAL A 79 1.09 8.92 9.50
N GLY A 80 -0.02 9.46 10.02
CA GLY A 80 -0.87 10.40 9.30
C GLY A 80 -1.75 9.79 8.20
N GLU A 81 -1.74 8.46 8.02
CA GLU A 81 -2.68 7.80 7.10
C GLU A 81 -4.08 7.78 7.71
N VAL A 82 -5.06 8.27 6.96
CA VAL A 82 -6.47 8.26 7.38
C VAL A 82 -7.05 6.86 7.18
N ILE A 83 -7.39 6.20 8.29
CA ILE A 83 -7.84 4.82 8.29
C ILE A 83 -9.34 4.77 8.58
N PRO A 84 -10.18 4.25 7.67
CA PRO A 84 -11.58 3.98 7.97
C PRO A 84 -11.71 2.77 8.90
N ILE A 85 -12.31 2.98 10.05
CA ILE A 85 -12.67 1.94 11.00
C ILE A 85 -14.17 1.67 10.89
N ARG A 86 -14.55 0.42 10.71
CA ARG A 86 -15.95 -0.02 10.61
C ARG A 86 -16.26 -1.06 11.67
N ALA A 87 -17.51 -1.08 12.08
CA ALA A 87 -18.04 -2.14 12.94
C ALA A 87 -19.56 -2.26 12.78
N THR A 88 -20.10 -3.40 13.15
CA THR A 88 -21.54 -3.58 13.41
C THR A 88 -21.76 -3.43 14.91
N VAL A 89 -22.58 -2.43 15.30
CA VAL A 89 -22.87 -2.09 16.70
C VAL A 89 -24.36 -2.02 16.87
N PHE A 90 -24.93 -2.73 17.88
CA PHE A 90 -26.35 -2.83 18.08
C PHE A 90 -26.70 -3.05 19.56
N ARG A 91 -27.97 -2.85 19.91
CA ARG A 91 -28.52 -3.21 21.22
C ARG A 91 -29.98 -3.65 21.11
N GLU A 92 -30.48 -4.27 22.17
CA GLU A 92 -31.89 -4.58 22.32
C GLU A 92 -32.71 -3.36 22.71
N GLY A 93 -34.00 -3.37 22.41
CA GLY A 93 -34.99 -2.33 22.78
C GLY A 93 -35.01 -1.19 21.78
N HIS A 94 -35.39 0.01 22.27
CA HIS A 94 -35.60 1.20 21.45
C HIS A 94 -34.68 2.37 21.83
N ASP A 95 -33.86 2.22 22.87
CA ASP A 95 -32.90 3.24 23.27
C ASP A 95 -31.84 3.46 22.22
N CYS A 96 -31.40 4.69 22.04
CA CYS A 96 -30.32 5.03 21.13
C CYS A 96 -28.97 4.58 21.67
N TYR A 97 -28.04 4.34 20.75
CA TYR A 97 -26.69 3.95 21.03
C TYR A 97 -25.74 4.59 20.01
N GLY A 98 -24.47 4.59 20.34
CA GLY A 98 -23.41 5.08 19.50
C GLY A 98 -22.19 4.20 19.55
N ALA A 99 -21.20 4.53 18.76
CA ALA A 99 -19.90 3.86 18.72
C ALA A 99 -18.75 4.87 18.63
N THR A 100 -17.58 4.47 19.13
CA THR A 100 -16.32 5.23 19.03
C THR A 100 -15.20 4.31 18.59
N ALA A 101 -14.50 4.69 17.54
CA ALA A 101 -13.25 4.05 17.15
C ALA A 101 -12.09 4.65 17.96
N VAL A 102 -11.22 3.82 18.52
CA VAL A 102 -10.11 4.23 19.36
C VAL A 102 -8.84 3.54 18.88
N LEU A 103 -7.80 4.32 18.60
CA LEU A 103 -6.43 3.80 18.45
C LEU A 103 -5.78 3.74 19.83
N VAL A 104 -5.17 2.62 20.15
CA VAL A 104 -4.44 2.41 21.41
C VAL A 104 -2.96 2.46 21.12
N ARG A 105 -2.24 3.34 21.81
CA ARG A 105 -0.80 3.55 21.64
C ARG A 105 0.02 2.33 22.05
N PRO A 106 1.29 2.22 21.62
CA PRO A 106 2.18 1.14 22.04
C PRO A 106 2.35 1.03 23.57
N ASP A 107 2.23 2.13 24.29
CA ASP A 107 2.29 2.16 25.76
C ASP A 107 1.00 1.75 26.47
N GLY A 108 -0.06 1.45 25.71
CA GLY A 108 -1.37 1.07 26.22
C GLY A 108 -2.32 2.24 26.52
N SER A 109 -1.89 3.49 26.35
CA SER A 109 -2.76 4.65 26.50
C SER A 109 -3.67 4.84 25.29
N ASP A 110 -4.81 5.51 25.49
CA ASP A 110 -5.69 5.88 24.40
C ASP A 110 -5.04 6.98 23.55
N GLY A 111 -5.07 6.77 22.24
CA GLY A 111 -4.59 7.68 21.23
C GLY A 111 -5.74 8.40 20.51
N PRO A 112 -5.56 8.74 19.22
CA PRO A 112 -6.60 9.33 18.41
C PRO A 112 -7.87 8.48 18.42
N SER A 113 -9.03 9.15 18.57
CA SER A 113 -10.33 8.49 18.56
C SER A 113 -11.36 9.36 17.83
N ALA A 114 -12.41 8.71 17.30
CA ALA A 114 -13.48 9.40 16.59
C ALA A 114 -14.83 8.73 16.85
N ARG A 115 -15.88 9.55 17.01
CA ARG A 115 -17.26 9.05 17.02
C ARG A 115 -17.58 8.44 15.66
N MET A 116 -18.17 7.25 15.69
CA MET A 116 -18.60 6.55 14.48
C MET A 116 -20.02 6.96 14.09
N HIS A 117 -20.28 7.04 12.80
CA HIS A 117 -21.57 7.38 12.21
C HIS A 117 -22.19 6.18 11.50
N ASP A 118 -23.51 6.07 11.52
CA ASP A 118 -24.25 5.03 10.79
C ASP A 118 -24.13 5.28 9.28
N ILE A 119 -23.49 4.34 8.58
CA ILE A 119 -23.28 4.39 7.12
C ILE A 119 -24.29 3.54 6.34
N ALA A 120 -25.16 2.81 7.02
CA ALA A 120 -26.19 1.97 6.41
C ALA A 120 -27.40 1.84 7.34
N PRO A 121 -28.30 2.84 7.34
CA PRO A 121 -29.45 2.88 8.23
C PRO A 121 -30.28 1.59 8.21
N GLY A 122 -30.51 1.01 9.39
CA GLY A 122 -31.19 -0.28 9.55
C GLY A 122 -30.31 -1.52 9.40
N LEU A 123 -29.00 -1.38 9.18
CA LEU A 123 -28.02 -2.47 9.17
C LEU A 123 -27.00 -2.38 10.29
N ASP A 124 -27.15 -1.42 11.19
CA ASP A 124 -26.30 -1.21 12.39
C ASP A 124 -24.81 -1.06 12.06
N ARG A 125 -24.49 -0.54 10.87
CA ARG A 125 -23.12 -0.39 10.37
C ARG A 125 -22.60 1.01 10.60
N TYR A 126 -21.49 1.08 11.31
CA TYR A 126 -20.86 2.33 11.73
C TYR A 126 -19.46 2.46 11.12
N GLU A 127 -19.07 3.69 10.79
CA GLU A 127 -17.74 4.04 10.31
C GLU A 127 -17.25 5.33 10.96
N ALA A 128 -15.94 5.39 11.23
CA ALA A 128 -15.21 6.62 11.50
C ALA A 128 -13.81 6.55 10.89
N SER A 129 -13.19 7.69 10.68
CA SER A 129 -11.80 7.80 10.25
C SER A 129 -10.92 8.24 11.41
N VAL A 130 -9.76 7.60 11.55
CA VAL A 130 -8.73 7.94 12.53
C VAL A 130 -7.36 7.90 11.87
N ALA A 131 -6.41 8.67 12.39
CA ALA A 131 -5.03 8.66 11.89
C ALA A 131 -4.04 8.51 13.06
N PRO A 132 -3.10 7.55 13.00
CA PRO A 132 -2.05 7.42 14.00
C PRO A 132 -1.05 8.55 13.89
N ASP A 133 -0.52 9.01 15.03
CA ASP A 133 0.36 10.18 15.13
C ASP A 133 1.85 9.83 15.34
N ALA A 134 2.18 8.56 15.49
CA ALA A 134 3.56 8.07 15.67
C ALA A 134 3.72 6.66 15.11
N PRO A 135 4.93 6.23 14.71
CA PRO A 135 5.19 4.85 14.34
C PRO A 135 5.18 3.93 15.57
N GLY A 136 4.97 2.64 15.37
CA GLY A 136 5.02 1.60 16.41
C GLY A 136 3.91 0.56 16.33
N ASP A 137 3.88 -0.33 17.32
CA ASP A 137 2.90 -1.40 17.44
C ASP A 137 1.65 -0.91 18.19
N TRP A 138 0.73 -0.37 17.43
CA TRP A 138 -0.55 0.11 17.93
C TRP A 138 -1.59 -1.02 17.99
N ARG A 139 -2.71 -0.72 18.61
CA ARG A 139 -3.93 -1.54 18.54
C ARG A 139 -5.12 -0.65 18.20
N LEU A 140 -6.17 -1.27 17.69
CA LEU A 140 -7.45 -0.60 17.47
C LEU A 140 -8.53 -1.34 18.24
N ARG A 141 -9.50 -0.60 18.79
CA ARG A 141 -10.74 -1.12 19.34
C ARG A 141 -11.92 -0.22 18.95
N VAL A 142 -13.10 -0.80 19.00
CA VAL A 142 -14.36 -0.06 18.85
C VAL A 142 -15.13 -0.19 20.17
N GLU A 143 -15.64 0.92 20.67
CA GLU A 143 -16.45 1.00 21.86
C GLU A 143 -17.90 1.27 21.49
N GLY A 144 -18.80 0.31 21.73
CA GLY A 144 -20.25 0.52 21.69
C GLY A 144 -20.74 1.11 23.00
N TRP A 145 -21.68 2.04 22.98
CA TRP A 145 -22.19 2.69 24.17
C TRP A 145 -23.65 3.15 24.00
N SER A 146 -24.42 3.17 25.11
CA SER A 146 -25.74 3.73 25.13
C SER A 146 -25.66 5.26 25.07
N ASP A 147 -26.52 5.89 24.27
CA ASP A 147 -26.65 7.35 24.13
C ASP A 147 -27.87 7.89 24.86
N PRO A 148 -27.74 8.32 26.16
CA PRO A 148 -28.86 8.84 26.93
C PRO A 148 -29.44 10.11 26.34
N TYR A 149 -28.60 10.97 25.74
CA TYR A 149 -29.06 12.20 25.11
C TYR A 149 -29.90 11.92 23.86
N ALA A 150 -29.41 11.07 22.98
CA ALA A 150 -30.15 10.72 21.77
C ALA A 150 -31.48 10.03 22.12
N THR A 151 -31.49 9.14 23.11
CA THR A 151 -32.71 8.50 23.62
C THR A 151 -33.69 9.54 24.15
N TRP A 152 -33.22 10.42 25.04
CA TRP A 152 -34.06 11.47 25.58
C TRP A 152 -34.60 12.43 24.50
N SER A 153 -33.75 12.90 23.61
CA SER A 153 -34.12 13.86 22.56
C SER A 153 -35.16 13.29 21.60
N HIS A 154 -35.03 11.99 21.25
CA HIS A 154 -36.02 11.27 20.45
C HIS A 154 -37.39 11.26 21.16
N ASP A 155 -37.41 10.79 22.41
CA ASP A 155 -38.64 10.63 23.17
C ASP A 155 -39.30 11.99 23.49
N ALA A 156 -38.51 12.97 23.94
CA ALA A 156 -38.99 14.31 24.25
C ALA A 156 -39.52 15.03 22.99
N GLY A 157 -38.87 14.83 21.83
CA GLY A 157 -39.33 15.38 20.56
C GLY A 157 -40.70 14.88 20.11
N ILE A 158 -41.11 13.70 20.59
CA ILE A 158 -42.44 13.13 20.33
C ILE A 158 -43.43 13.46 21.44
N LYS A 159 -43.08 13.25 22.72
CA LYS A 159 -43.98 13.36 23.86
C LYS A 159 -44.33 14.80 24.20
N VAL A 160 -43.34 15.70 24.20
CA VAL A 160 -43.58 17.11 24.63
C VAL A 160 -44.53 17.83 23.67
N PRO A 161 -44.40 17.79 22.34
CA PRO A 161 -45.39 18.38 21.44
C PRO A 161 -46.78 17.73 21.54
N ALA A 162 -46.87 16.46 21.93
CA ALA A 162 -48.11 15.75 22.17
C ALA A 162 -48.75 16.06 23.54
N GLY A 163 -48.09 16.86 24.37
CA GLY A 163 -48.57 17.20 25.74
C GLY A 163 -48.48 16.04 26.73
N ILE A 164 -47.61 15.04 26.44
CA ILE A 164 -47.41 13.85 27.25
C ILE A 164 -46.16 14.03 28.12
N ASP A 165 -46.27 13.84 29.43
CA ASP A 165 -45.17 13.85 30.41
C ASP A 165 -44.25 15.08 30.30
N VAL A 166 -44.79 16.25 29.95
CA VAL A 166 -44.02 17.45 29.53
C VAL A 166 -42.96 17.83 30.56
N GLU A 167 -43.36 18.08 31.81
CA GLU A 167 -42.42 18.50 32.86
C GLU A 167 -41.43 17.39 33.22
N LEU A 168 -41.86 16.14 33.17
CA LEU A 168 -40.97 14.99 33.38
C LEU A 168 -39.90 14.91 32.29
N MET A 169 -40.28 15.00 31.01
CA MET A 169 -39.33 14.96 29.88
C MET A 169 -38.32 16.12 29.92
N LEU A 170 -38.77 17.33 30.30
CA LEU A 170 -37.87 18.48 30.44
C LEU A 170 -36.87 18.31 31.59
N GLU A 171 -37.30 17.82 32.75
CA GLU A 171 -36.40 17.57 33.90
C GLU A 171 -35.47 16.38 33.62
N GLU A 172 -35.94 15.31 32.97
CA GLU A 172 -35.08 14.19 32.55
C GLU A 172 -33.96 14.65 31.60
N GLY A 173 -34.31 15.49 30.61
CA GLY A 173 -33.31 16.06 29.70
C GLY A 173 -32.32 16.97 30.44
N ALA A 174 -32.80 17.81 31.36
CA ALA A 174 -31.93 18.66 32.16
C ALA A 174 -30.91 17.81 32.97
N ARG A 175 -31.35 16.68 33.55
CA ARG A 175 -30.46 15.75 34.28
C ARG A 175 -29.46 15.05 33.36
N VAL A 176 -29.87 14.70 32.15
CA VAL A 176 -28.95 14.14 31.13
C VAL A 176 -27.86 15.17 30.79
N LEU A 177 -28.23 16.43 30.57
CA LEU A 177 -27.27 17.50 30.31
C LEU A 177 -26.39 17.83 31.53
N ASP A 178 -26.92 17.83 32.76
CA ASP A 178 -26.11 17.98 33.98
C ASP A 178 -25.01 16.90 34.08
N ARG A 179 -25.34 15.65 33.76
CA ARG A 179 -24.36 14.56 33.71
C ARG A 179 -23.31 14.79 32.64
N ALA A 180 -23.72 15.31 31.49
CA ALA A 180 -22.79 15.61 30.38
C ALA A 180 -21.86 16.78 30.76
N VAL A 181 -22.31 17.80 31.50
CA VAL A 181 -21.44 18.87 32.02
C VAL A 181 -20.34 18.33 32.93
N ALA A 182 -20.66 17.31 33.72
CA ALA A 182 -19.73 16.72 34.70
C ALA A 182 -18.62 15.83 34.08
N ILE A 183 -18.65 15.59 32.78
CA ILE A 183 -17.60 14.77 32.10
C ILE A 183 -16.30 15.58 32.04
N GLU A 184 -15.22 14.98 32.53
CA GLU A 184 -13.87 15.56 32.48
C GLU A 184 -13.40 15.74 31.02
N GLY A 185 -12.71 16.87 30.77
CA GLY A 185 -12.16 17.19 29.43
C GLY A 185 -13.13 17.97 28.52
N ARG A 186 -14.34 18.32 28.99
CA ARG A 186 -15.24 19.17 28.20
C ARG A 186 -14.74 20.61 28.15
N ASP A 187 -14.76 21.21 26.96
CA ASP A 187 -14.35 22.59 26.74
C ASP A 187 -15.31 23.60 27.39
N GLU A 188 -14.85 24.82 27.65
CA GLU A 188 -15.64 25.88 28.30
C GLU A 188 -16.91 26.24 27.50
N GLU A 189 -16.82 26.20 26.16
CA GLU A 189 -17.97 26.49 25.29
C GLU A 189 -19.07 25.43 25.45
N GLY A 190 -18.65 24.14 25.47
CA GLY A 190 -19.55 23.02 25.69
C GLY A 190 -20.18 23.05 27.09
N VAL A 191 -19.37 23.31 28.13
CA VAL A 191 -19.88 23.50 29.51
C VAL A 191 -20.90 24.62 29.54
N LYS A 192 -20.63 25.77 28.92
CA LYS A 192 -21.54 26.89 28.86
C LYS A 192 -22.84 26.55 28.11
N ALA A 193 -22.73 25.96 26.94
CA ALA A 193 -23.89 25.58 26.11
C ALA A 193 -24.85 24.63 26.86
N LEU A 194 -24.30 23.62 27.53
CA LEU A 194 -25.08 22.65 28.29
C LEU A 194 -25.73 23.31 29.53
N ASN A 195 -24.99 24.13 30.30
CA ASN A 195 -25.54 24.82 31.47
C ASN A 195 -26.63 25.82 31.08
N ASP A 196 -26.46 26.62 30.02
CA ASP A 196 -27.47 27.55 29.53
C ASP A 196 -28.76 26.80 29.14
N ALA A 197 -28.63 25.64 28.46
CA ALA A 197 -29.76 24.80 28.10
C ALA A 197 -30.50 24.27 29.36
N VAL A 198 -29.76 23.72 30.32
CA VAL A 198 -30.33 23.23 31.61
C VAL A 198 -31.08 24.31 32.32
N TRP A 199 -30.52 25.54 32.39
CA TRP A 199 -31.19 26.69 33.05
C TRP A 199 -32.51 27.04 32.36
N ILE A 200 -32.53 27.14 31.01
CA ILE A 200 -33.73 27.42 30.23
C ILE A 200 -34.77 26.31 30.38
N MET A 201 -34.37 25.04 30.35
CA MET A 201 -35.25 23.87 30.45
C MET A 201 -35.99 23.82 31.81
N ARG A 202 -35.31 24.23 32.89
CA ARG A 202 -35.90 24.25 34.25
C ARG A 202 -36.70 25.49 34.58
N ASP A 203 -36.62 26.56 33.81
CA ASP A 203 -37.37 27.80 34.07
C ASP A 203 -38.81 27.73 33.53
N PRO A 204 -39.81 27.57 34.40
CA PRO A 204 -41.22 27.46 33.98
C PRO A 204 -41.78 28.75 33.42
N SER A 205 -41.07 29.89 33.51
CA SER A 205 -41.48 31.14 32.88
C SER A 205 -41.30 31.14 31.35
N ASN A 206 -40.46 30.25 30.85
CA ASN A 206 -40.27 30.06 29.42
C ASN A 206 -41.38 29.19 28.81
N PRO A 207 -41.81 29.45 27.57
CA PRO A 207 -42.72 28.56 26.86
C PRO A 207 -42.13 27.14 26.72
N VAL A 208 -42.99 26.13 26.85
CA VAL A 208 -42.57 24.70 26.74
C VAL A 208 -41.78 24.41 25.47
N ALA A 209 -42.18 25.01 24.33
CA ALA A 209 -41.49 24.82 23.06
C ALA A 209 -40.05 25.38 23.12
N ASP A 210 -39.82 26.52 23.76
CA ASP A 210 -38.52 27.15 23.90
C ASP A 210 -37.62 26.36 24.86
N ARG A 211 -38.20 25.82 25.95
CA ARG A 211 -37.49 24.91 26.87
C ARG A 211 -37.01 23.64 26.20
N LEU A 212 -37.87 23.01 25.37
CA LEU A 212 -37.49 21.85 24.60
C LEU A 212 -36.40 22.20 23.53
N ALA A 213 -36.60 23.31 22.82
CA ALA A 213 -35.66 23.76 21.79
C ALA A 213 -34.27 24.08 22.39
N ALA A 214 -34.18 24.61 23.61
CA ALA A 214 -32.92 24.85 24.29
C ALA A 214 -32.13 23.54 24.50
N GLY A 215 -32.80 22.50 25.02
CA GLY A 215 -32.17 21.18 25.22
C GLY A 215 -31.78 20.48 23.92
N MET A 216 -32.36 20.86 22.79
CA MET A 216 -32.07 20.30 21.43
C MET A 216 -31.34 21.29 20.50
N SER A 217 -30.80 22.37 21.06
CA SER A 217 -30.10 23.39 20.27
C SER A 217 -28.84 22.84 19.58
N ASP A 218 -28.44 23.52 18.51
CA ASP A 218 -27.25 23.11 17.75
C ASP A 218 -25.96 23.22 18.59
N SER A 219 -25.93 24.19 19.55
CA SER A 219 -24.80 24.30 20.48
C SER A 219 -24.70 23.11 21.45
N VAL A 220 -25.86 22.62 21.96
CA VAL A 220 -25.92 21.39 22.78
C VAL A 220 -25.47 20.17 21.95
N LYS A 221 -26.01 20.02 20.75
CA LYS A 221 -25.61 18.92 19.83
C LYS A 221 -24.12 18.95 19.52
N ALA A 222 -23.58 20.12 19.18
CA ALA A 222 -22.15 20.27 18.90
C ALA A 222 -21.28 19.93 20.13
N ALA A 223 -21.68 20.32 21.33
CA ALA A 223 -20.97 19.98 22.57
C ALA A 223 -20.96 18.47 22.83
N LEU A 224 -22.08 17.78 22.56
CA LEU A 224 -22.22 16.33 22.75
C LEU A 224 -21.61 15.52 21.57
N GLU A 225 -21.49 16.11 20.39
CA GLU A 225 -20.75 15.48 19.28
C GLU A 225 -19.27 15.44 19.58
N ARG A 226 -18.69 16.54 20.10
CA ARG A 226 -17.26 16.58 20.50
C ARG A 226 -16.95 15.65 21.66
N LEU A 227 -17.83 15.61 22.69
CA LEU A 227 -17.63 14.73 23.85
C LEU A 227 -19.00 14.18 24.32
N PRO A 228 -19.43 13.00 23.85
CA PRO A 228 -20.72 12.43 24.16
C PRO A 228 -20.82 11.94 25.60
N LEU A 229 -22.06 11.96 26.18
CA LEU A 229 -22.37 11.22 27.40
C LEU A 229 -22.55 9.75 27.02
N ARG A 230 -21.70 8.87 27.55
CA ARG A 230 -21.67 7.46 27.20
C ARG A 230 -21.96 6.57 28.39
N ASP A 231 -23.06 5.81 28.32
CA ASP A 231 -23.41 4.81 29.33
C ASP A 231 -23.14 3.40 28.83
N HIS A 232 -22.84 2.47 29.71
CA HIS A 232 -22.64 1.06 29.40
C HIS A 232 -21.60 0.80 28.31
N VAL A 233 -20.49 1.53 28.33
CA VAL A 233 -19.41 1.37 27.35
C VAL A 233 -18.95 -0.09 27.30
N SER A 234 -18.99 -0.66 26.11
CA SER A 234 -18.63 -2.05 25.83
C SER A 234 -17.55 -2.07 24.74
N PRO A 235 -16.28 -2.28 25.09
CA PRO A 235 -15.22 -2.36 24.10
C PRO A 235 -15.25 -3.70 23.37
N SER A 236 -14.86 -3.69 22.09
CA SER A 236 -14.45 -4.89 21.36
C SER A 236 -13.14 -5.46 21.91
N ALA A 237 -12.67 -6.56 21.33
CA ALA A 237 -11.26 -6.94 21.47
C ALA A 237 -10.36 -5.83 20.88
N GLU A 238 -9.12 -5.75 21.35
CA GLU A 238 -8.07 -4.93 20.75
C GLU A 238 -7.36 -5.71 19.65
N TYR A 239 -7.30 -5.15 18.45
CA TYR A 239 -6.71 -5.76 17.28
C TYR A 239 -5.39 -5.09 16.91
N PRO A 240 -4.34 -5.84 16.54
CA PRO A 240 -3.03 -5.28 16.26
C PRO A 240 -3.03 -4.41 15.00
N LEU A 241 -2.33 -3.29 15.08
CA LEU A 241 -2.13 -2.33 14.00
C LEU A 241 -0.65 -1.91 13.98
N GLN A 242 0.08 -2.31 12.95
CA GLN A 242 1.45 -1.86 12.73
C GLN A 242 1.45 -0.51 12.02
N VAL A 243 2.01 0.49 12.66
CA VAL A 243 2.17 1.83 12.09
C VAL A 243 3.62 2.06 11.72
N ASP A 244 3.90 2.14 10.43
CA ASP A 244 5.24 2.39 9.93
C ASP A 244 5.46 3.89 9.70
N ARG A 245 6.72 4.28 9.45
CA ARG A 245 7.05 5.63 8.98
C ARG A 245 6.37 5.91 7.63
N GLU A 246 6.14 7.18 7.33
CA GLU A 246 5.40 7.64 6.15
C GLU A 246 5.94 7.06 4.82
N ARG A 247 7.26 6.89 4.71
CA ARG A 247 7.92 6.33 3.52
C ARG A 247 7.44 4.91 3.18
N ALA A 248 6.91 4.16 4.10
CA ALA A 248 6.33 2.85 3.84
C ALA A 248 5.05 2.89 2.96
N LEU A 249 4.43 4.07 2.80
CA LEU A 249 3.30 4.29 1.92
C LEU A 249 3.63 5.24 0.77
N ILE A 250 4.48 6.26 0.99
CA ILE A 250 4.66 7.38 0.08
C ILE A 250 6.06 7.38 -0.50
N GLY A 251 6.15 7.39 -1.82
CA GLY A 251 7.43 7.48 -2.51
C GLY A 251 7.32 7.82 -3.99
N SER A 252 8.29 8.59 -4.48
CA SER A 252 8.54 8.83 -5.89
C SER A 252 9.91 8.28 -6.22
N TRP A 253 9.96 7.16 -6.93
CA TRP A 253 11.16 6.35 -7.13
C TRP A 253 11.76 6.54 -8.50
N TYR A 254 13.09 6.59 -8.56
CA TYR A 254 13.84 6.62 -9.81
C TYR A 254 14.85 5.47 -9.84
N GLU A 255 14.66 4.52 -10.74
CA GLU A 255 15.49 3.33 -10.89
C GLU A 255 16.65 3.59 -11.84
N ILE A 256 17.86 3.17 -11.43
CA ILE A 256 19.08 3.29 -12.24
C ILE A 256 19.92 2.01 -12.25
N PHE A 257 20.66 1.84 -13.33
CA PHE A 257 21.83 0.95 -13.41
C PHE A 257 23.09 1.82 -13.29
N PRO A 258 23.80 1.85 -12.15
CA PRO A 258 24.98 2.71 -11.99
C PRO A 258 26.02 2.54 -13.09
N ARG A 259 26.20 1.30 -13.57
CA ARG A 259 27.14 0.96 -14.63
C ARG A 259 26.87 1.62 -15.99
N SER A 260 25.65 2.10 -16.24
CA SER A 260 25.32 2.83 -17.48
C SER A 260 25.55 4.34 -17.37
N LEU A 261 25.53 4.87 -16.16
CA LEU A 261 25.69 6.32 -15.92
C LEU A 261 27.17 6.72 -16.01
N GLY A 262 27.57 7.26 -17.15
CA GLY A 262 28.96 7.60 -17.45
C GLY A 262 29.70 6.49 -18.20
N SER A 263 29.00 5.41 -18.61
CA SER A 263 29.58 4.43 -19.52
C SER A 263 29.81 5.02 -20.91
N GLY A 264 30.70 4.41 -21.65
CA GLY A 264 31.01 4.85 -23.01
C GLY A 264 31.95 3.87 -23.74
N VAL A 265 32.28 4.26 -24.95
CA VAL A 265 33.24 3.54 -25.81
C VAL A 265 34.57 4.26 -25.83
N ASN A 266 35.64 3.58 -25.49
CA ASN A 266 37.01 4.08 -25.51
C ASN A 266 37.48 4.30 -26.95
N GLU A 267 38.63 4.99 -27.15
CA GLU A 267 39.23 5.23 -28.47
C GLU A 267 39.61 3.94 -29.21
N ASP A 268 39.90 2.87 -28.47
CA ASP A 268 40.19 1.53 -29.00
C ASP A 268 38.94 0.69 -29.34
N GLY A 269 37.75 1.25 -29.15
CA GLY A 269 36.47 0.59 -29.39
C GLY A 269 35.99 -0.33 -28.27
N THR A 270 36.71 -0.42 -27.15
CA THR A 270 36.26 -1.16 -25.97
C THR A 270 35.25 -0.33 -25.15
N TRP A 271 34.33 -1.02 -24.44
CA TRP A 271 33.42 -0.39 -23.51
C TRP A 271 34.07 -0.20 -22.14
N HIS A 272 33.75 0.93 -21.49
CA HIS A 272 33.99 1.13 -20.06
C HIS A 272 32.67 1.30 -19.31
N SER A 273 32.66 0.81 -18.09
CA SER A 273 31.53 0.95 -17.14
C SER A 273 31.41 2.38 -16.64
N GLY A 274 30.18 2.83 -16.36
CA GLY A 274 29.94 3.88 -15.38
C GLY A 274 30.29 3.38 -13.98
N THR A 275 30.42 4.32 -13.04
CA THR A 275 30.84 4.08 -11.64
C THR A 275 29.81 4.66 -10.67
N LEU A 276 29.91 4.31 -9.38
CA LEU A 276 29.13 4.96 -8.32
C LEU A 276 29.40 6.46 -8.27
N ARG A 277 30.65 6.87 -8.53
CA ARG A 277 31.05 8.28 -8.59
C ARG A 277 30.38 9.00 -9.77
N SER A 278 30.39 8.45 -10.95
CA SER A 278 29.71 9.04 -12.13
C SER A 278 28.19 9.03 -11.98
N ALA A 279 27.63 8.06 -11.26
CA ALA A 279 26.22 8.05 -10.89
C ALA A 279 25.89 9.19 -9.91
N THR A 280 26.76 9.44 -8.91
CA THR A 280 26.61 10.55 -7.95
C THR A 280 26.50 11.91 -8.64
N GLU A 281 27.26 12.14 -9.71
CA GLU A 281 27.22 13.39 -10.50
C GLU A 281 25.86 13.62 -11.23
N ARG A 282 25.01 12.59 -11.31
CA ARG A 282 23.69 12.69 -11.98
C ARG A 282 22.52 12.87 -11.03
N LEU A 283 22.75 12.81 -9.71
CA LEU A 283 21.69 12.83 -8.70
C LEU A 283 20.95 14.17 -8.64
N ASP A 284 21.63 15.29 -8.90
CA ASP A 284 21.01 16.62 -8.90
C ASP A 284 19.86 16.72 -9.92
N ARG A 285 20.02 16.12 -11.11
CA ARG A 285 18.94 16.08 -12.11
C ARG A 285 17.76 15.24 -11.63
N ILE A 286 18.00 14.10 -11.01
CA ILE A 286 16.95 13.20 -10.49
C ILE A 286 16.18 13.91 -9.38
N ALA A 287 16.88 14.51 -8.43
CA ALA A 287 16.28 15.29 -7.34
C ALA A 287 15.49 16.50 -7.85
N ALA A 288 15.99 17.20 -8.89
CA ALA A 288 15.29 18.35 -9.50
C ALA A 288 13.94 17.96 -10.13
N MET A 289 13.74 16.71 -10.54
CA MET A 289 12.44 16.18 -10.95
C MET A 289 11.51 15.81 -9.78
N GLY A 290 11.96 15.98 -8.52
CA GLY A 290 11.18 15.71 -7.32
C GLY A 290 11.10 14.24 -6.91
N PHE A 291 11.96 13.37 -7.44
CA PHE A 291 12.10 12.00 -6.95
C PHE A 291 12.79 12.00 -5.59
N ASN A 292 12.33 11.12 -4.69
CA ASN A 292 12.80 11.05 -3.31
C ASN A 292 13.26 9.66 -2.86
N VAL A 293 13.28 8.69 -3.80
CA VAL A 293 13.94 7.39 -3.63
C VAL A 293 14.76 7.08 -4.88
N LEU A 294 16.05 6.87 -4.68
CA LEU A 294 16.99 6.40 -5.70
C LEU A 294 17.09 4.87 -5.59
N TYR A 295 16.58 4.15 -6.58
CA TYR A 295 16.67 2.70 -6.60
C TYR A 295 17.83 2.25 -7.49
N LEU A 296 18.78 1.52 -6.88
CA LEU A 296 19.92 0.88 -7.54
C LEU A 296 19.60 -0.58 -7.80
N THR A 297 19.71 -1.00 -9.07
CA THR A 297 19.77 -2.43 -9.42
C THR A 297 21.01 -3.06 -8.78
N PRO A 298 21.14 -4.42 -8.73
CA PRO A 298 22.26 -5.04 -8.02
C PRO A 298 23.63 -4.47 -8.42
N ILE A 299 24.44 -4.12 -7.43
CA ILE A 299 25.77 -3.52 -7.59
C ILE A 299 26.91 -4.49 -7.22
N SER A 300 26.56 -5.73 -6.91
CA SER A 300 27.50 -6.78 -6.53
C SER A 300 28.30 -7.29 -7.73
N PRO A 301 29.46 -7.97 -7.50
CA PRO A 301 30.22 -8.64 -8.54
C PRO A 301 29.38 -9.60 -9.38
N ILE A 302 29.66 -9.71 -10.66
CA ILE A 302 28.89 -10.51 -11.64
C ILE A 302 29.71 -11.71 -12.09
N GLY A 303 29.12 -12.92 -12.11
CA GLY A 303 29.76 -14.15 -12.54
C GLY A 303 30.23 -14.12 -13.99
N LEU A 304 31.21 -14.95 -14.28
CA LEU A 304 31.79 -15.15 -15.62
C LEU A 304 31.22 -16.38 -16.31
N THR A 305 30.99 -17.45 -15.55
CA THR A 305 30.48 -18.73 -16.05
C THR A 305 29.04 -18.59 -16.51
N ASN A 306 28.75 -18.98 -17.75
CA ASN A 306 27.44 -18.83 -18.39
C ASN A 306 26.91 -17.36 -18.44
N ARG A 307 27.81 -16.39 -18.37
CA ARG A 307 27.48 -14.96 -18.42
C ARG A 307 26.62 -14.67 -19.65
N LYS A 308 25.56 -13.91 -19.45
CA LYS A 308 24.66 -13.47 -20.53
C LYS A 308 25.35 -12.42 -21.40
N GLY A 309 25.15 -12.53 -22.69
CA GLY A 309 25.51 -11.49 -23.65
C GLY A 309 24.36 -10.55 -23.95
N ARG A 310 24.60 -9.61 -24.87
CA ARG A 310 23.65 -8.58 -25.28
C ARG A 310 22.28 -9.16 -25.62
N ASN A 311 21.23 -8.43 -25.24
CA ASN A 311 19.86 -8.84 -25.46
C ASN A 311 19.53 -10.25 -24.92
N ASN A 312 20.18 -10.65 -23.80
CA ASN A 312 20.00 -11.96 -23.16
C ASN A 312 20.42 -13.16 -24.00
N THR A 313 21.45 -13.01 -24.84
CA THR A 313 22.04 -14.16 -25.54
C THR A 313 22.74 -15.08 -24.55
N LEU A 314 22.84 -16.39 -24.91
CA LEU A 314 23.40 -17.41 -24.02
C LEU A 314 24.93 -17.36 -23.93
N THR A 315 25.59 -16.63 -24.82
CA THR A 315 27.04 -16.49 -24.86
C THR A 315 27.40 -15.01 -24.83
N ALA A 316 28.20 -14.62 -23.85
CA ALA A 316 28.77 -13.28 -23.76
C ALA A 316 30.01 -13.18 -24.68
N HIS A 317 30.18 -12.03 -25.31
CA HIS A 317 31.41 -11.66 -26.02
C HIS A 317 32.36 -10.90 -25.07
N PRO A 318 33.65 -10.83 -25.39
CA PRO A 318 34.58 -9.99 -24.64
C PRO A 318 34.06 -8.54 -24.53
N GLY A 319 33.97 -8.02 -23.29
CA GLY A 319 33.45 -6.68 -23.03
C GLY A 319 31.93 -6.62 -22.75
N ASP A 320 31.19 -7.73 -22.84
CA ASP A 320 29.79 -7.76 -22.40
C ASP A 320 29.73 -7.74 -20.87
N PRO A 321 28.94 -6.85 -20.26
CA PRO A 321 28.91 -6.66 -18.81
C PRO A 321 28.21 -7.80 -18.06
N GLY A 322 27.44 -8.64 -18.74
CA GLY A 322 26.60 -9.66 -18.12
C GLY A 322 25.37 -9.09 -17.38
N SER A 323 24.60 -9.97 -16.73
CA SER A 323 23.45 -9.59 -15.92
C SER A 323 23.87 -9.29 -14.48
N PRO A 324 23.52 -8.14 -13.88
CA PRO A 324 23.81 -7.86 -12.47
C PRO A 324 23.05 -8.79 -11.53
N TYR A 325 22.05 -9.52 -12.02
CA TYR A 325 21.31 -10.54 -11.26
C TYR A 325 22.03 -11.89 -11.19
N GLY A 326 23.09 -12.09 -11.95
CA GLY A 326 24.03 -13.21 -11.80
C GLY A 326 25.10 -12.86 -10.77
N ILE A 327 24.70 -12.77 -9.50
CA ILE A 327 25.50 -12.22 -8.40
C ILE A 327 26.63 -13.17 -7.99
N GLY A 328 27.82 -12.61 -7.84
CA GLY A 328 29.00 -13.25 -7.28
C GLY A 328 30.05 -13.62 -8.30
N SER A 329 31.29 -13.35 -7.93
CA SER A 329 32.52 -13.73 -8.63
C SER A 329 33.62 -13.95 -7.59
N PRO A 330 34.88 -14.31 -8.01
CA PRO A 330 36.00 -14.32 -7.07
C PRO A 330 36.24 -12.98 -6.33
N ASP A 331 35.67 -11.87 -6.84
CA ASP A 331 35.75 -10.54 -6.19
C ASP A 331 34.76 -10.34 -5.04
N GLY A 332 33.86 -11.28 -4.80
CA GLY A 332 32.89 -11.25 -3.69
C GLY A 332 31.47 -11.64 -4.08
N GLY A 333 30.57 -11.61 -3.09
CA GLY A 333 29.17 -11.99 -3.19
C GLY A 333 28.19 -10.81 -3.03
N HIS A 334 27.10 -11.07 -2.33
CA HIS A 334 26.00 -10.11 -2.09
C HIS A 334 26.41 -8.91 -1.22
N ASP A 335 27.46 -9.05 -0.44
CA ASP A 335 28.02 -8.05 0.49
C ASP A 335 29.22 -7.30 -0.09
N ALA A 336 29.44 -7.39 -1.40
CA ALA A 336 30.56 -6.75 -2.09
C ALA A 336 30.06 -5.83 -3.23
N ILE A 337 30.88 -4.87 -3.61
CA ILE A 337 30.66 -3.96 -4.73
C ILE A 337 31.47 -4.46 -5.95
N HIS A 338 30.84 -4.44 -7.13
CA HIS A 338 31.51 -4.77 -8.38
C HIS A 338 32.74 -3.89 -8.60
N PRO A 339 33.95 -4.44 -8.88
CA PRO A 339 35.17 -3.65 -9.01
C PRO A 339 35.09 -2.47 -9.98
N ASP A 340 34.35 -2.63 -11.11
CA ASP A 340 34.17 -1.56 -12.08
C ASP A 340 33.29 -0.41 -11.59
N LEU A 341 32.47 -0.64 -10.54
CA LEU A 341 31.63 0.40 -9.96
C LEU A 341 32.35 1.26 -8.95
N GLY A 342 33.41 0.76 -8.31
CA GLY A 342 34.16 1.47 -7.29
C GLY A 342 34.24 0.75 -5.95
N THR A 343 34.28 1.52 -4.87
CA THR A 343 34.50 1.03 -3.51
C THR A 343 33.32 1.35 -2.59
N PHE A 344 33.36 0.87 -1.33
CA PHE A 344 32.39 1.25 -0.31
C PHE A 344 32.44 2.75 0.00
N GLU A 345 33.60 3.38 -0.06
CA GLU A 345 33.73 4.83 0.11
C GLU A 345 32.99 5.61 -1.01
N ASP A 346 33.01 5.10 -2.25
CA ASP A 346 32.26 5.68 -3.36
C ASP A 346 30.74 5.47 -3.17
N PHE A 347 30.35 4.33 -2.61
CA PHE A 347 28.94 4.04 -2.26
C PHE A 347 28.46 4.94 -1.12
N ASP A 348 29.22 5.08 -0.05
CA ASP A 348 28.92 5.95 1.09
C ASP A 348 28.77 7.42 0.64
N ALA A 349 29.62 7.85 -0.30
CA ALA A 349 29.52 9.19 -0.90
C ALA A 349 28.23 9.36 -1.71
N LEU A 350 27.80 8.34 -2.47
CA LEU A 350 26.53 8.34 -3.19
C LEU A 350 25.34 8.41 -2.23
N VAL A 351 25.34 7.62 -1.16
CA VAL A 351 24.30 7.62 -0.13
C VAL A 351 24.25 8.98 0.59
N ALA A 352 25.40 9.54 0.96
CA ALA A 352 25.48 10.85 1.57
C ALA A 352 24.90 11.95 0.66
N ARG A 353 25.29 11.95 -0.62
CA ARG A 353 24.79 12.92 -1.60
C ARG A 353 23.30 12.76 -1.85
N SER A 354 22.79 11.52 -1.96
CA SER A 354 21.36 11.25 -2.07
C SER A 354 20.60 11.87 -0.91
N ARG A 355 21.08 11.68 0.32
CA ARG A 355 20.46 12.23 1.53
C ARG A 355 20.48 13.76 1.56
N GLU A 356 21.58 14.41 1.14
CA GLU A 356 21.66 15.86 1.00
C GLU A 356 20.61 16.41 0.04
N LEU A 357 20.28 15.66 -1.01
CA LEU A 357 19.27 15.99 -2.01
C LEU A 357 17.84 15.57 -1.60
N GLY A 358 17.63 15.05 -0.39
CA GLY A 358 16.34 14.61 0.10
C GLY A 358 15.88 13.26 -0.44
N MET A 359 16.81 12.45 -0.97
CA MET A 359 16.53 11.11 -1.48
C MET A 359 17.06 10.03 -0.52
N GLU A 360 16.29 8.95 -0.38
CA GLU A 360 16.74 7.70 0.25
C GLU A 360 17.25 6.73 -0.82
N VAL A 361 18.20 5.89 -0.46
CA VAL A 361 18.72 4.85 -1.36
C VAL A 361 17.97 3.55 -1.11
N ALA A 362 17.40 3.00 -2.17
CA ALA A 362 16.87 1.65 -2.22
C ALA A 362 17.86 0.75 -2.97
N LEU A 363 18.23 -0.39 -2.39
CA LEU A 363 19.12 -1.37 -3.00
C LEU A 363 18.36 -2.63 -3.37
N ASP A 364 18.70 -3.22 -4.53
CA ASP A 364 18.12 -4.50 -4.96
C ASP A 364 18.70 -5.65 -4.13
N LEU A 365 17.82 -6.46 -3.54
CA LEU A 365 18.17 -7.67 -2.81
C LEU A 365 17.69 -8.90 -3.61
N ALA A 366 18.58 -9.45 -4.42
CA ALA A 366 18.32 -10.61 -5.26
C ALA A 366 19.03 -11.83 -4.68
N LEU A 367 18.29 -12.71 -4.00
CA LEU A 367 18.84 -13.88 -3.30
C LEU A 367 19.03 -15.07 -4.25
N GLN A 368 20.07 -14.97 -5.07
CA GLN A 368 20.50 -15.98 -6.04
C GLN A 368 21.99 -15.79 -6.36
N CYS A 369 22.66 -16.85 -6.73
CA CYS A 369 24.11 -16.86 -6.95
C CYS A 369 24.45 -17.12 -8.42
N SER A 370 25.53 -16.52 -8.92
CA SER A 370 26.15 -17.02 -10.15
C SER A 370 26.86 -18.35 -9.88
N PRO A 371 27.23 -19.12 -10.90
CA PRO A 371 28.08 -20.29 -10.73
C PRO A 371 29.44 -20.02 -10.07
N ASP A 372 29.91 -18.75 -10.14
CA ASP A 372 31.23 -18.34 -9.64
C ASP A 372 31.13 -17.67 -8.24
N HIS A 373 29.95 -17.64 -7.61
CA HIS A 373 29.75 -17.07 -6.29
C HIS A 373 30.55 -17.84 -5.22
N PRO A 374 31.21 -17.18 -4.26
CA PRO A 374 31.98 -17.86 -3.20
C PRO A 374 31.18 -18.95 -2.50
N TRP A 375 29.89 -18.75 -2.23
CA TRP A 375 29.03 -19.74 -1.57
C TRP A 375 28.89 -21.06 -2.34
N VAL A 376 29.08 -21.07 -3.67
CA VAL A 376 29.01 -22.32 -4.46
C VAL A 376 30.11 -23.29 -4.05
N THR A 377 31.27 -22.77 -3.64
CA THR A 377 32.40 -23.60 -3.17
C THR A 377 32.47 -23.74 -1.64
N GLU A 378 32.07 -22.71 -0.92
CA GLU A 378 32.12 -22.66 0.54
C GLU A 378 30.96 -23.41 1.19
N HIS A 379 29.76 -23.35 0.56
CA HIS A 379 28.51 -23.91 1.03
C HIS A 379 27.76 -24.64 -0.08
N PRO A 380 28.36 -25.71 -0.67
CA PRO A 380 27.73 -26.47 -1.76
C PRO A 380 26.37 -27.07 -1.34
N GLU A 381 26.14 -27.29 -0.06
CA GLU A 381 24.87 -27.75 0.51
C GLU A 381 23.73 -26.74 0.32
N TRP A 382 24.00 -25.47 0.08
CA TRP A 382 22.98 -24.46 -0.16
C TRP A 382 22.36 -24.52 -1.56
N PHE A 383 22.79 -25.46 -2.39
CA PHE A 383 22.34 -25.57 -3.79
C PHE A 383 21.70 -26.94 -4.04
N THR A 384 20.76 -26.97 -4.99
CA THR A 384 20.16 -28.24 -5.43
C THR A 384 21.06 -28.92 -6.43
N VAL A 385 21.51 -30.16 -6.11
CA VAL A 385 22.27 -31.02 -7.00
C VAL A 385 21.35 -31.98 -7.76
N LEU A 386 21.44 -31.96 -9.09
CA LEU A 386 20.69 -32.87 -9.96
C LEU A 386 21.28 -34.27 -10.00
N ALA A 387 20.54 -35.23 -10.57
CA ALA A 387 20.94 -36.62 -10.63
C ALA A 387 22.25 -36.89 -11.41
N ASP A 388 22.65 -35.97 -12.29
CA ASP A 388 23.91 -36.03 -13.03
C ASP A 388 25.09 -35.35 -12.29
N GLY A 389 24.83 -34.83 -11.07
CA GLY A 389 25.84 -34.16 -10.27
C GLY A 389 26.01 -32.67 -10.58
N SER A 390 25.28 -32.11 -11.54
CA SER A 390 25.28 -30.67 -11.78
C SER A 390 24.42 -29.92 -10.80
N ILE A 391 24.73 -28.62 -10.54
CA ILE A 391 23.87 -27.73 -9.76
C ILE A 391 22.71 -27.23 -10.63
N ALA A 392 21.51 -27.26 -10.09
CA ALA A 392 20.33 -26.75 -10.77
C ALA A 392 20.42 -25.23 -10.98
N TYR A 393 20.27 -24.77 -12.21
CA TYR A 393 20.12 -23.35 -12.51
C TYR A 393 18.66 -22.91 -12.46
N ALA A 394 18.42 -21.61 -12.35
CA ALA A 394 17.08 -21.05 -12.35
C ALA A 394 16.40 -21.26 -13.72
N GLU A 395 15.17 -21.77 -13.70
CA GLU A 395 14.38 -21.91 -14.91
C GLU A 395 12.87 -21.71 -14.63
N ASN A 396 12.18 -21.22 -15.65
CA ASN A 396 10.74 -21.22 -15.75
C ASN A 396 10.40 -21.64 -17.19
N PRO A 397 10.29 -22.94 -17.45
CA PRO A 397 10.24 -23.48 -18.81
C PRO A 397 9.24 -22.77 -19.71
N PRO A 398 9.62 -22.38 -20.94
CA PRO A 398 10.88 -22.70 -21.61
C PRO A 398 12.06 -21.75 -21.30
N LYS A 399 11.89 -20.73 -20.42
CA LYS A 399 12.95 -19.78 -20.05
C LYS A 399 14.00 -20.47 -19.17
N LYS A 400 15.29 -20.22 -19.47
CA LYS A 400 16.44 -20.74 -18.73
C LYS A 400 17.41 -19.62 -18.38
N TYR A 401 17.90 -19.64 -17.13
CA TYR A 401 18.83 -18.67 -16.58
C TYR A 401 20.08 -19.40 -16.05
N GLN A 402 20.93 -19.88 -16.98
CA GLN A 402 22.08 -20.71 -16.61
C GLN A 402 23.16 -19.97 -15.82
N ASP A 403 23.11 -18.64 -15.83
CA ASP A 403 23.96 -17.73 -15.06
C ASP A 403 23.50 -17.56 -13.61
N ILE A 404 22.44 -18.27 -13.19
CA ILE A 404 21.81 -18.12 -11.87
C ILE A 404 21.56 -19.48 -11.23
N TYR A 405 22.12 -19.70 -10.04
CA TYR A 405 21.84 -20.82 -9.16
C TYR A 405 20.94 -20.36 -8.00
N PRO A 406 19.70 -20.85 -7.90
CA PRO A 406 18.83 -20.57 -6.76
C PRO A 406 19.39 -21.19 -5.48
N LEU A 407 19.24 -20.49 -4.35
CA LEU A 407 19.48 -21.05 -3.03
C LEU A 407 18.40 -22.08 -2.67
N ASN A 408 18.81 -23.20 -2.10
CA ASN A 408 17.93 -24.23 -1.55
C ASN A 408 17.79 -24.05 -0.04
N PHE A 409 16.75 -23.33 0.37
CA PHE A 409 16.48 -23.01 1.76
C PHE A 409 16.12 -24.23 2.65
N ASP A 410 15.85 -25.41 2.04
CA ASP A 410 15.47 -26.60 2.80
C ASP A 410 16.69 -27.38 3.31
N ASN A 411 17.87 -27.20 2.69
CA ASN A 411 19.06 -27.96 3.05
C ASN A 411 19.76 -27.44 4.30
N ASP A 412 19.90 -26.11 4.42
CA ASP A 412 20.47 -25.42 5.58
C ASP A 412 19.77 -24.08 5.82
N PRO A 413 18.53 -24.08 6.33
CA PRO A 413 17.75 -22.86 6.51
C PRO A 413 18.39 -21.87 7.46
N GLU A 414 19.12 -22.33 8.50
CA GLU A 414 19.74 -21.43 9.45
C GLU A 414 21.04 -20.80 8.93
N GLY A 415 21.90 -21.57 8.26
CA GLY A 415 23.14 -21.05 7.66
C GLY A 415 22.82 -20.01 6.57
N ILE A 416 21.89 -20.29 5.68
CA ILE A 416 21.42 -19.35 4.66
C ILE A 416 20.80 -18.10 5.31
N TYR A 417 20.01 -18.29 6.38
CA TYR A 417 19.40 -17.16 7.10
C TYR A 417 20.45 -16.22 7.67
N GLN A 418 21.43 -16.75 8.41
CA GLN A 418 22.49 -15.96 9.03
C GLN A 418 23.36 -15.22 7.99
N ALA A 419 23.68 -15.87 6.89
CA ALA A 419 24.43 -15.25 5.80
C ALA A 419 23.67 -14.07 5.18
N ILE A 420 22.37 -14.24 4.90
CA ILE A 420 21.55 -13.18 4.31
C ILE A 420 21.31 -12.04 5.30
N LEU A 421 21.08 -12.36 6.59
CA LEU A 421 20.97 -11.35 7.65
C LEU A 421 22.25 -10.50 7.72
N GLY A 422 23.44 -11.13 7.64
CA GLY A 422 24.72 -10.44 7.55
C GLY A 422 24.84 -9.51 6.34
N VAL A 423 24.38 -9.96 5.17
CA VAL A 423 24.32 -9.12 3.95
C VAL A 423 23.43 -7.89 4.18
N VAL A 424 22.24 -8.06 4.74
CA VAL A 424 21.31 -6.95 5.01
C VAL A 424 21.92 -5.97 6.01
N HIS A 425 22.54 -6.45 7.09
CA HIS A 425 23.23 -5.62 8.07
C HIS A 425 24.40 -4.84 7.45
N THR A 426 25.17 -5.44 6.56
CA THR A 426 26.25 -4.75 5.84
C THR A 426 25.71 -3.53 5.09
N TRP A 427 24.67 -3.69 4.33
CA TRP A 427 24.09 -2.58 3.56
C TRP A 427 23.39 -1.53 4.43
N ILE A 428 22.76 -1.94 5.54
CA ILE A 428 22.22 -0.99 6.54
C ILE A 428 23.35 -0.16 7.16
N ALA A 429 24.47 -0.77 7.48
CA ALA A 429 25.64 -0.06 8.04
C ALA A 429 26.21 0.99 7.05
N HIS A 430 26.06 0.78 5.75
CA HIS A 430 26.40 1.72 4.69
C HIS A 430 25.23 2.66 4.31
N GLY A 431 24.16 2.71 5.12
CA GLY A 431 23.10 3.71 5.04
C GLY A 431 21.94 3.38 4.09
N VAL A 432 21.81 2.12 3.64
CA VAL A 432 20.64 1.64 2.92
C VAL A 432 19.46 1.54 3.89
N THR A 433 18.37 2.19 3.54
CA THR A 433 17.13 2.18 4.35
C THR A 433 15.97 1.48 3.65
N ILE A 434 16.14 1.06 2.41
CA ILE A 434 15.09 0.39 1.63
C ILE A 434 15.71 -0.75 0.83
N PHE A 435 15.08 -1.92 0.86
CA PHE A 435 15.43 -3.05 0.01
C PHE A 435 14.28 -3.32 -0.97
N ARG A 436 14.57 -3.26 -2.28
CA ARG A 436 13.69 -3.84 -3.31
C ARG A 436 14.08 -5.31 -3.44
N VAL A 437 13.17 -6.19 -3.11
CA VAL A 437 13.44 -7.62 -3.08
C VAL A 437 13.01 -8.28 -4.37
N ASP A 438 13.97 -8.87 -5.07
CA ASP A 438 13.77 -9.59 -6.33
C ASP A 438 13.05 -10.92 -6.10
N ASN A 439 11.90 -11.10 -6.76
CA ASN A 439 11.12 -12.34 -6.75
C ASN A 439 10.99 -13.02 -5.37
N PRO A 440 10.51 -12.32 -4.30
CA PRO A 440 10.42 -12.92 -2.96
C PRO A 440 9.47 -14.12 -2.91
N HIS A 441 8.51 -14.19 -3.82
CA HIS A 441 7.54 -15.29 -3.93
C HIS A 441 8.16 -16.63 -4.36
N THR A 442 9.43 -16.65 -4.72
CA THR A 442 10.20 -17.86 -5.06
C THR A 442 11.01 -18.40 -3.88
N LYS A 443 10.95 -17.79 -2.72
CA LYS A 443 11.65 -18.17 -1.49
C LYS A 443 10.61 -18.45 -0.38
N PRO A 444 10.99 -19.18 0.69
CA PRO A 444 10.05 -19.53 1.75
C PRO A 444 9.47 -18.30 2.48
N LEU A 445 8.17 -18.28 2.68
CA LEU A 445 7.50 -17.18 3.40
C LEU A 445 8.01 -17.03 4.85
N ALA A 446 8.29 -18.16 5.53
CA ALA A 446 8.81 -18.15 6.89
C ALA A 446 10.19 -17.49 6.99
N PHE A 447 11.02 -17.63 5.97
CA PHE A 447 12.31 -16.94 5.89
C PHE A 447 12.10 -15.41 5.87
N TRP A 448 11.25 -14.91 4.99
CA TRP A 448 10.96 -13.48 4.89
C TRP A 448 10.33 -12.92 6.16
N GLN A 449 9.38 -13.67 6.73
CA GLN A 449 8.73 -13.27 7.97
C GLN A 449 9.75 -13.04 9.09
N ARG A 450 10.67 -14.00 9.27
CA ARG A 450 11.72 -13.91 10.28
C ARG A 450 12.67 -12.76 10.03
N LEU A 451 13.19 -12.64 8.79
CA LEU A 451 14.14 -11.61 8.40
C LEU A 451 13.57 -10.19 8.60
N ILE A 452 12.36 -9.96 8.10
CA ILE A 452 11.72 -8.64 8.17
C ILE A 452 11.41 -8.29 9.63
N ALA A 453 10.91 -9.25 10.43
CA ALA A 453 10.61 -9.02 11.84
C ALA A 453 11.87 -8.70 12.66
N GLU A 454 12.98 -9.40 12.42
CA GLU A 454 14.26 -9.16 13.13
C GLU A 454 14.84 -7.79 12.74
N ILE A 455 14.90 -7.47 11.45
CA ILE A 455 15.37 -6.16 10.99
C ILE A 455 14.45 -5.03 11.47
N HIS A 456 13.12 -5.22 11.47
CA HIS A 456 12.19 -4.20 11.98
C HIS A 456 12.38 -3.93 13.48
N ALA A 457 12.66 -4.96 14.27
CA ALA A 457 12.93 -4.81 15.71
C ALA A 457 14.23 -4.03 16.00
N GLU A 458 15.25 -4.19 15.15
CA GLU A 458 16.55 -3.54 15.31
C GLU A 458 16.63 -2.17 14.63
N SER A 459 15.98 -2.06 13.47
CA SER A 459 16.06 -0.90 12.57
C SER A 459 14.68 -0.63 11.96
N PRO A 460 13.72 -0.08 12.72
CA PRO A 460 12.32 0.09 12.29
C PRO A 460 12.15 1.03 11.09
N ASP A 461 13.16 1.81 10.75
CA ASP A 461 13.16 2.67 9.57
C ASP A 461 13.48 1.93 8.26
N VAL A 462 13.93 0.67 8.32
CA VAL A 462 14.26 -0.12 7.14
C VAL A 462 13.00 -0.71 6.52
N LEU A 463 12.85 -0.53 5.21
CA LEU A 463 11.68 -0.95 4.45
C LEU A 463 12.03 -2.04 3.44
N PHE A 464 11.09 -2.94 3.20
CA PHE A 464 11.17 -3.98 2.19
C PHE A 464 10.03 -3.82 1.19
N LEU A 465 10.37 -3.69 -0.10
CA LEU A 465 9.44 -3.63 -1.22
C LEU A 465 9.55 -4.94 -2.01
N ALA A 466 8.43 -5.65 -2.15
CA ALA A 466 8.38 -6.92 -2.88
C ALA A 466 8.24 -6.70 -4.39
N GLU A 467 9.12 -7.25 -5.20
CA GLU A 467 8.86 -7.45 -6.62
C GLU A 467 8.17 -8.81 -6.79
N ALA A 468 6.83 -8.78 -6.76
CA ALA A 468 6.04 -10.00 -6.69
C ALA A 468 4.89 -10.00 -7.70
N PHE A 469 5.19 -10.39 -8.95
CA PHE A 469 4.16 -10.65 -9.96
C PHE A 469 3.68 -12.10 -9.83
N THR A 470 2.76 -12.33 -8.91
CA THR A 470 2.31 -13.66 -8.52
C THR A 470 0.80 -13.68 -8.24
N ARG A 471 0.29 -14.85 -7.83
CA ARG A 471 -1.14 -15.04 -7.52
C ARG A 471 -1.57 -14.20 -6.30
N PRO A 472 -2.83 -13.75 -6.24
CA PRO A 472 -3.31 -12.86 -5.17
C PRO A 472 -3.06 -13.36 -3.74
N ALA A 473 -3.21 -14.66 -3.51
CA ALA A 473 -2.93 -15.24 -2.18
C ALA A 473 -1.47 -15.02 -1.75
N MET A 474 -0.51 -15.27 -2.63
CA MET A 474 0.91 -15.07 -2.35
C MET A 474 1.23 -13.58 -2.14
N MET A 475 0.72 -12.69 -3.01
CA MET A 475 0.93 -11.24 -2.86
C MET A 475 0.41 -10.72 -1.52
N ARG A 476 -0.82 -11.10 -1.14
CA ARG A 476 -1.42 -10.69 0.14
C ARG A 476 -0.63 -11.25 1.33
N THR A 477 -0.19 -12.51 1.24
CA THR A 477 0.61 -13.13 2.29
C THR A 477 1.96 -12.44 2.46
N LEU A 478 2.65 -12.07 1.38
CA LEU A 478 3.89 -11.28 1.47
C LEU A 478 3.64 -9.94 2.19
N GLY A 479 2.56 -9.24 1.85
CA GLY A 479 2.15 -8.06 2.62
C GLY A 479 1.90 -8.37 4.09
N MET A 480 1.16 -9.42 4.38
CA MET A 480 0.77 -9.83 5.75
C MET A 480 1.97 -10.17 6.63
N ILE A 481 2.98 -10.87 6.09
CA ILE A 481 4.16 -11.33 6.85
C ILE A 481 5.24 -10.25 7.05
N GLY A 482 5.06 -9.03 6.51
CA GLY A 482 5.95 -7.93 6.84
C GLY A 482 6.40 -7.04 5.68
N PHE A 483 6.30 -7.45 4.40
CA PHE A 483 6.67 -6.56 3.32
C PHE A 483 5.88 -5.25 3.40
N HIS A 484 6.59 -4.13 3.33
CA HIS A 484 6.00 -2.80 3.50
C HIS A 484 5.25 -2.34 2.26
N GLN A 485 5.78 -2.66 1.07
CA GLN A 485 5.23 -2.30 -0.23
C GLN A 485 5.37 -3.46 -1.20
N SER A 486 4.61 -3.44 -2.29
CA SER A 486 4.72 -4.41 -3.38
C SER A 486 4.50 -3.77 -4.74
N TYR A 487 5.27 -4.22 -5.75
CA TYR A 487 4.88 -4.05 -7.14
C TYR A 487 3.47 -4.63 -7.36
N THR A 488 2.82 -4.14 -8.39
CA THR A 488 1.43 -4.46 -8.72
C THR A 488 1.26 -4.68 -10.23
N TYR A 489 0.10 -5.19 -10.63
CA TYR A 489 -0.24 -5.37 -12.04
C TYR A 489 -0.68 -4.09 -12.76
N PHE A 490 -0.34 -2.90 -12.22
CA PHE A 490 -0.70 -1.60 -12.81
C PHE A 490 -0.29 -1.48 -14.28
N ALA A 491 0.93 -1.91 -14.66
CA ALA A 491 1.44 -1.78 -16.03
C ALA A 491 0.53 -2.41 -17.09
N TRP A 492 -0.28 -3.42 -16.72
CA TRP A 492 -1.21 -4.16 -17.60
C TRP A 492 -2.69 -3.76 -17.43
N ARG A 493 -3.01 -2.79 -16.57
CA ARG A 493 -4.37 -2.24 -16.41
C ARG A 493 -4.49 -0.98 -17.25
N ASN A 494 -5.14 -1.07 -18.42
CA ASN A 494 -5.13 -0.02 -19.43
C ASN A 494 -6.52 0.57 -19.74
N THR A 495 -7.58 -0.18 -19.47
CA THR A 495 -8.95 0.31 -19.67
C THR A 495 -9.48 0.98 -18.41
N LYS A 496 -10.48 1.86 -18.58
CA LYS A 496 -11.16 2.55 -17.47
C LYS A 496 -11.70 1.56 -16.43
N GLN A 497 -12.36 0.50 -16.89
CA GLN A 497 -12.94 -0.51 -16.01
C GLN A 497 -11.84 -1.26 -15.21
N GLU A 498 -10.80 -1.74 -15.88
CA GLU A 498 -9.68 -2.43 -15.22
C GLU A 498 -9.01 -1.55 -14.17
N LEU A 499 -8.81 -0.27 -14.45
CA LEU A 499 -8.21 0.68 -13.52
C LEU A 499 -9.11 0.92 -12.30
N ILE A 500 -10.43 1.11 -12.51
CA ILE A 500 -11.40 1.31 -11.42
C ILE A 500 -11.45 0.06 -10.53
N GLU A 501 -11.68 -1.13 -11.11
CA GLU A 501 -11.78 -2.38 -10.37
C GLU A 501 -10.49 -2.65 -9.56
N TYR A 502 -9.34 -2.45 -10.20
CA TYR A 502 -8.05 -2.67 -9.54
C TYR A 502 -7.78 -1.67 -8.42
N MET A 503 -8.09 -0.39 -8.61
CA MET A 503 -7.95 0.60 -7.56
C MET A 503 -8.92 0.38 -6.40
N MET A 504 -10.16 -0.08 -6.67
CA MET A 504 -11.10 -0.45 -5.62
C MET A 504 -10.60 -1.67 -4.82
N GLU A 505 -10.01 -2.67 -5.48
CA GLU A 505 -9.34 -3.78 -4.78
C GLU A 505 -8.20 -3.27 -3.87
N LEU A 506 -7.30 -2.45 -4.41
CA LEU A 506 -6.12 -1.99 -3.70
C LEU A 506 -6.45 -1.00 -2.57
N SER A 507 -7.38 -0.06 -2.78
CA SER A 507 -7.69 1.01 -1.83
C SER A 507 -8.70 0.60 -0.76
N LYS A 508 -9.70 -0.21 -1.11
CA LYS A 508 -10.80 -0.60 -0.21
C LYS A 508 -10.68 -2.05 0.27
N GLY A 509 -10.20 -2.95 -0.60
CA GLY A 509 -10.14 -4.38 -0.29
C GLY A 509 -8.88 -4.82 0.44
N THR A 510 -7.69 -4.30 0.06
CA THR A 510 -6.41 -4.83 0.54
C THR A 510 -5.47 -3.80 1.16
N ALA A 511 -5.85 -2.53 1.25
CA ALA A 511 -5.00 -1.44 1.76
C ALA A 511 -4.45 -1.68 3.18
N HIS A 512 -5.18 -2.45 3.99
CA HIS A 512 -4.76 -2.84 5.34
C HIS A 512 -3.75 -4.00 5.38
N LEU A 513 -3.38 -4.57 4.23
CA LEU A 513 -2.41 -5.67 4.07
C LEU A 513 -1.27 -5.30 3.13
N LEU A 514 -1.60 -4.68 1.99
CA LEU A 514 -0.71 -4.46 0.87
C LEU A 514 -0.70 -2.98 0.48
N ARG A 515 0.46 -2.34 0.52
CA ARG A 515 0.65 -0.99 0.02
C ARG A 515 1.22 -1.07 -1.41
N PRO A 516 0.48 -0.57 -2.42
CA PRO A 516 0.87 -0.69 -3.81
C PRO A 516 1.97 0.28 -4.20
N ALA A 517 2.90 -0.18 -5.04
CA ALA A 517 3.82 0.66 -5.79
C ALA A 517 3.51 0.54 -7.29
N PHE A 518 3.27 1.68 -7.97
CA PHE A 518 2.89 1.72 -9.37
C PHE A 518 4.09 2.05 -10.26
N TRP A 519 4.36 1.15 -11.19
CA TRP A 519 5.44 1.29 -12.17
C TRP A 519 4.86 1.18 -13.58
N PRO A 520 4.87 2.27 -14.38
CA PRO A 520 4.47 2.19 -15.79
C PRO A 520 5.39 1.32 -16.62
N THR A 521 6.70 1.36 -16.34
CA THR A 521 7.75 0.50 -16.91
C THR A 521 8.77 0.18 -15.85
N THR A 522 9.47 -0.94 -16.00
CA THR A 522 10.67 -1.31 -15.24
C THR A 522 11.76 -1.72 -16.22
N HIS A 523 12.94 -2.09 -15.72
CA HIS A 523 13.96 -2.67 -16.58
C HIS A 523 13.54 -4.02 -17.22
N ASP A 524 12.54 -4.71 -16.67
CA ASP A 524 12.00 -5.99 -17.16
C ASP A 524 10.63 -5.85 -17.86
N ILE A 525 9.99 -4.67 -17.81
CA ILE A 525 8.61 -4.51 -18.29
C ILE A 525 8.49 -3.30 -19.21
N LEU A 526 8.15 -3.58 -20.46
CA LEU A 526 7.74 -2.60 -21.47
C LEU A 526 6.54 -3.16 -22.24
N THR A 527 5.33 -2.82 -21.78
CA THR A 527 4.09 -3.40 -22.33
C THR A 527 3.77 -2.91 -23.74
N PRO A 528 2.95 -3.64 -24.51
CA PRO A 528 2.47 -3.20 -25.82
C PRO A 528 1.77 -1.86 -25.82
N PHE A 529 1.11 -1.49 -24.72
CA PHE A 529 0.49 -0.17 -24.56
C PHE A 529 1.52 0.94 -24.65
N MET A 530 2.66 0.78 -23.97
CA MET A 530 3.76 1.75 -23.99
C MET A 530 4.46 1.80 -25.35
N THR A 531 4.74 0.64 -25.95
CA THR A 531 5.44 0.55 -27.23
C THR A 531 4.65 1.13 -28.39
N ASN A 532 3.33 0.93 -28.39
CA ASN A 532 2.44 1.42 -29.42
C ASN A 532 2.06 2.90 -29.23
N GLY A 533 1.83 3.30 -27.97
CA GLY A 533 1.39 4.66 -27.63
C GLY A 533 2.51 5.68 -27.54
N LYS A 534 3.77 5.26 -27.43
CA LYS A 534 4.97 6.12 -27.41
C LYS A 534 4.86 7.28 -26.40
N VAL A 535 5.32 8.48 -26.74
CA VAL A 535 5.31 9.65 -25.83
C VAL A 535 3.94 9.92 -25.17
N PRO A 536 2.79 9.90 -25.86
CA PRO A 536 1.49 10.03 -25.19
C PRO A 536 1.22 8.96 -24.13
N ALA A 537 1.55 7.70 -24.40
CA ALA A 537 1.40 6.61 -23.42
C ALA A 537 2.28 6.82 -22.20
N PHE A 538 3.54 7.22 -22.37
CA PHE A 538 4.44 7.53 -21.26
C PHE A 538 3.87 8.67 -20.40
N LYS A 539 3.36 9.75 -21.00
CA LYS A 539 2.75 10.85 -20.27
C LYS A 539 1.51 10.42 -19.48
N LEU A 540 0.53 9.79 -20.12
CA LEU A 540 -0.71 9.42 -19.44
C LEU A 540 -0.50 8.37 -18.34
N ARG A 541 0.43 7.41 -18.56
CA ARG A 541 0.75 6.38 -17.55
C ARG A 541 1.50 6.98 -16.35
N ALA A 542 2.34 7.98 -16.55
CA ALA A 542 2.97 8.72 -15.46
C ALA A 542 1.92 9.45 -14.60
N VAL A 543 0.94 10.14 -15.23
CA VAL A 543 -0.15 10.81 -14.48
C VAL A 543 -0.94 9.78 -13.66
N LEU A 544 -1.38 8.67 -14.29
CA LEU A 544 -2.12 7.63 -13.59
C LEU A 544 -1.31 7.04 -12.42
N ALA A 545 -0.05 6.69 -12.63
CA ALA A 545 0.78 6.13 -11.57
C ALA A 545 0.97 7.09 -10.40
N ALA A 546 1.30 8.34 -10.70
CA ALA A 546 1.60 9.37 -9.71
C ALA A 546 0.39 9.83 -8.89
N THR A 547 -0.84 9.75 -9.44
CA THR A 547 -2.05 10.26 -8.78
C THR A 547 -2.96 9.17 -8.21
N LEU A 548 -2.92 7.94 -8.76
CA LEU A 548 -3.68 6.80 -8.21
C LEU A 548 -2.99 6.20 -6.98
N SER A 549 -1.66 6.04 -7.01
CA SER A 549 -0.91 5.42 -5.92
C SER A 549 -0.03 6.41 -5.15
N PRO A 550 0.03 6.31 -3.81
CA PRO A 550 0.99 7.09 -3.00
C PRO A 550 2.46 6.73 -3.30
N THR A 551 2.74 5.50 -3.70
CA THR A 551 4.07 5.10 -4.18
C THR A 551 4.02 4.80 -5.67
N TRP A 552 4.94 5.45 -6.41
CA TRP A 552 5.15 5.21 -7.82
C TRP A 552 6.62 5.33 -8.19
N GLY A 553 7.00 4.80 -9.35
CA GLY A 553 8.36 4.89 -9.81
C GLY A 553 8.49 4.78 -11.32
N ILE A 554 9.65 5.20 -11.80
CA ILE A 554 10.05 5.07 -13.19
C ILE A 554 11.45 4.46 -13.30
N TYR A 555 11.68 3.78 -14.42
CA TYR A 555 12.99 3.31 -14.82
C TYR A 555 13.69 4.38 -15.67
N SER A 556 14.97 4.58 -15.47
CA SER A 556 15.84 5.52 -16.21
C SER A 556 15.65 5.38 -17.72
N GLY A 557 15.50 6.48 -18.44
CA GLY A 557 15.13 6.51 -19.86
C GLY A 557 13.62 6.63 -20.13
N TYR A 558 12.79 6.60 -19.09
CA TYR A 558 11.38 6.89 -19.20
C TYR A 558 11.13 8.27 -19.81
N GLU A 559 11.86 9.27 -19.36
CA GLU A 559 11.80 10.65 -19.86
C GLU A 559 12.25 10.81 -21.32
N LEU A 560 12.94 9.82 -21.87
CA LEU A 560 13.29 9.74 -23.28
C LEU A 560 12.21 9.02 -24.12
N ALA A 561 11.19 8.45 -23.47
CA ALA A 561 10.17 7.58 -24.08
C ALA A 561 10.78 6.39 -24.82
N GLU A 562 11.73 5.69 -24.17
CA GLU A 562 12.35 4.49 -24.74
C GLU A 562 11.31 3.40 -24.90
N SER A 563 10.74 3.29 -26.11
CA SER A 563 9.55 2.47 -26.42
C SER A 563 9.81 1.33 -27.39
N THR A 564 11.07 1.01 -27.70
CA THR A 564 11.40 -0.07 -28.64
C THR A 564 11.53 -1.39 -27.88
N PRO A 565 10.65 -2.38 -28.14
CA PRO A 565 10.69 -3.66 -27.47
C PRO A 565 11.74 -4.58 -28.11
N ARG A 566 12.26 -5.51 -27.32
CA ARG A 566 12.98 -6.69 -27.83
C ARG A 566 11.97 -7.56 -28.59
N PRO A 567 12.28 -8.01 -29.84
CA PRO A 567 11.32 -8.77 -30.64
C PRO A 567 10.77 -10.01 -29.91
N GLY A 568 9.44 -10.05 -29.76
CA GLY A 568 8.73 -11.16 -29.10
C GLY A 568 8.70 -11.10 -27.58
N TYR A 569 9.16 -10.01 -26.95
CA TYR A 569 9.18 -9.84 -25.50
C TYR A 569 8.61 -8.48 -25.09
N GLU A 570 8.07 -8.39 -23.87
CA GLU A 570 7.65 -7.14 -23.24
C GLU A 570 8.82 -6.49 -22.47
N GLU A 571 10.01 -6.48 -23.04
CA GLU A 571 11.23 -5.92 -22.50
C GLU A 571 11.83 -4.93 -23.50
N GLN A 572 12.58 -3.94 -23.05
CA GLN A 572 13.29 -3.04 -23.96
C GLN A 572 14.37 -3.76 -24.74
N ILE A 573 14.59 -3.32 -26.01
CA ILE A 573 15.78 -3.71 -26.75
C ILE A 573 17.01 -3.02 -26.14
N ASP A 574 18.18 -3.65 -26.26
CA ASP A 574 19.43 -3.16 -25.67
C ASP A 574 19.24 -2.81 -24.18
N ASN A 575 18.68 -3.77 -23.46
CA ASN A 575 18.32 -3.63 -22.06
C ASN A 575 19.57 -3.56 -21.17
N GLU A 576 19.62 -2.58 -20.27
CA GLU A 576 20.72 -2.39 -19.31
C GLU A 576 21.00 -3.59 -18.42
N LYS A 577 20.03 -4.52 -18.28
CA LYS A 577 20.25 -5.81 -17.62
C LYS A 577 21.36 -6.64 -18.28
N TYR A 578 21.66 -6.38 -19.56
CA TYR A 578 22.61 -7.16 -20.35
C TYR A 578 23.68 -6.31 -21.04
N GLU A 579 23.52 -4.98 -21.06
CA GLU A 579 24.36 -4.05 -21.82
C GLU A 579 24.65 -2.78 -21.05
N TYR A 580 25.70 -2.05 -21.46
CA TYR A 580 25.87 -0.65 -21.12
C TYR A 580 24.94 0.21 -21.99
N LYS A 581 24.22 1.15 -21.39
CA LYS A 581 23.28 2.02 -22.11
C LYS A 581 23.48 3.49 -21.74
N PRO A 582 24.51 4.14 -22.33
CA PRO A 582 24.69 5.58 -22.15
C PRO A 582 23.51 6.33 -22.78
N ARG A 583 22.94 7.29 -22.06
CA ARG A 583 21.82 8.10 -22.51
C ARG A 583 22.17 9.56 -22.56
N ASP A 584 21.71 10.26 -23.63
CA ASP A 584 21.75 11.71 -23.71
C ASP A 584 20.46 12.32 -23.18
N PHE A 585 20.42 12.60 -21.89
CA PHE A 585 19.29 13.23 -21.22
C PHE A 585 19.07 14.70 -21.60
N ALA A 586 20.00 15.36 -22.30
CA ALA A 586 19.78 16.70 -22.79
C ALA A 586 18.63 16.76 -23.84
N THR A 587 18.28 15.61 -24.43
CA THR A 587 17.15 15.49 -25.35
C THR A 587 15.80 15.25 -24.65
N ALA A 588 15.78 14.87 -23.38
CA ALA A 588 14.57 14.48 -22.62
C ALA A 588 13.53 15.63 -22.55
N ARG A 589 13.96 16.88 -22.48
CA ARG A 589 13.04 18.03 -22.42
C ARG A 589 12.25 18.26 -23.70
N ARG A 590 12.68 17.71 -24.85
CA ARG A 590 12.04 17.94 -26.15
C ARG A 590 10.64 17.32 -26.26
N ASN A 591 10.36 16.24 -25.53
CA ASN A 591 9.07 15.55 -25.57
C ASN A 591 8.14 15.98 -24.42
N GLY A 592 8.63 16.80 -23.47
CA GLY A 592 7.86 17.34 -22.34
C GLY A 592 7.53 16.32 -21.25
N ILE A 593 8.18 15.15 -21.23
CA ILE A 593 7.96 14.15 -20.15
C ILE A 593 8.68 14.60 -18.89
N GLU A 594 9.93 15.05 -18.96
CA GLU A 594 10.70 15.52 -17.80
C GLU A 594 9.97 16.64 -17.04
N ASP A 595 9.41 17.62 -17.78
CA ASP A 595 8.63 18.71 -17.19
C ASP A 595 7.34 18.20 -16.53
N LEU A 596 6.66 17.22 -17.16
CA LEU A 596 5.48 16.58 -16.59
C LEU A 596 5.82 15.83 -15.29
N LEU A 597 6.90 15.04 -15.25
CA LEU A 597 7.35 14.33 -14.06
C LEU A 597 7.64 15.30 -12.90
N THR A 598 8.30 16.42 -13.22
CA THR A 598 8.60 17.48 -12.24
C THR A 598 7.31 18.05 -11.64
N ARG A 599 6.32 18.40 -12.48
CA ARG A 599 5.03 18.94 -12.02
C ARG A 599 4.22 17.93 -11.22
N LEU A 600 4.20 16.67 -11.66
CA LEU A 600 3.53 15.58 -10.91
C LEU A 600 4.13 15.39 -9.51
N ASN A 601 5.45 15.36 -9.39
CA ASN A 601 6.09 15.24 -8.10
C ASN A 601 5.91 16.49 -7.23
N ALA A 602 5.86 17.69 -7.83
CA ALA A 602 5.53 18.92 -7.12
C ALA A 602 4.10 18.88 -6.57
N ALA A 603 3.11 18.49 -7.39
CA ALA A 603 1.73 18.32 -6.95
C ALA A 603 1.62 17.29 -5.80
N ARG A 604 2.30 16.13 -5.89
CA ARG A 604 2.35 15.12 -4.84
C ARG A 604 2.94 15.64 -3.52
N SER A 605 3.91 16.54 -3.61
CA SER A 605 4.52 17.16 -2.44
C SER A 605 3.58 18.19 -1.79
N SER A 606 2.81 18.93 -2.61
CA SER A 606 1.92 20.01 -2.16
C SER A 606 0.58 19.50 -1.63
N HIS A 607 0.08 18.35 -2.13
CA HIS A 607 -1.25 17.84 -1.86
C HIS A 607 -1.25 16.61 -0.95
N PRO A 608 -1.64 16.75 0.34
CA PRO A 608 -1.84 15.61 1.25
C PRO A 608 -2.79 14.55 0.70
N ALA A 609 -3.81 14.93 -0.07
CA ALA A 609 -4.76 13.99 -0.68
C ALA A 609 -4.08 12.97 -1.61
N LEU A 610 -3.05 13.37 -2.37
CA LEU A 610 -2.29 12.46 -3.23
C LEU A 610 -1.39 11.49 -2.45
N ARG A 611 -1.18 11.73 -1.16
CA ARG A 611 -0.39 10.90 -0.25
C ARG A 611 -1.22 9.81 0.42
N GLN A 612 -2.57 9.84 0.26
CA GLN A 612 -3.50 8.85 0.80
C GLN A 612 -3.80 7.77 -0.25
N LEU A 613 -3.96 6.52 0.21
CA LEU A 613 -4.36 5.40 -0.66
C LEU A 613 -5.88 5.16 -0.63
N ARG A 614 -6.48 5.28 0.56
CA ARG A 614 -7.81 4.73 0.85
C ARG A 614 -8.94 5.64 0.44
N ASP A 615 -8.74 6.95 0.39
CA ASP A 615 -9.76 7.89 -0.02
C ASP A 615 -9.64 8.22 -1.50
N ILE A 616 -10.34 7.46 -2.32
CA ILE A 616 -10.48 7.66 -3.76
C ILE A 616 -11.94 7.45 -4.17
N TYR A 617 -12.43 8.36 -5.01
CA TYR A 617 -13.76 8.29 -5.62
C TYR A 617 -13.66 8.44 -7.14
N PHE A 618 -14.33 7.57 -7.90
CA PHE A 618 -14.38 7.63 -9.35
C PHE A 618 -15.66 8.33 -9.82
N HIS A 619 -15.48 9.42 -10.56
CA HIS A 619 -16.57 10.21 -11.11
C HIS A 619 -16.99 9.66 -12.48
N PRO A 620 -18.31 9.55 -12.78
CA PRO A 620 -18.77 9.13 -14.09
C PRO A 620 -18.30 10.09 -15.20
N THR A 621 -18.02 9.55 -16.38
CA THR A 621 -17.72 10.32 -17.58
C THR A 621 -18.54 9.79 -18.75
N SER A 622 -18.86 10.63 -19.73
CA SER A 622 -19.65 10.26 -20.91
C SER A 622 -18.85 9.51 -21.99
N ASP A 623 -17.51 9.48 -21.87
CA ASP A 623 -16.61 8.75 -22.79
C ASP A 623 -15.84 7.68 -22.01
N ASP A 624 -15.82 6.44 -22.51
CA ASP A 624 -15.11 5.32 -21.86
C ASP A 624 -13.58 5.42 -21.93
N GLN A 625 -13.06 6.31 -22.76
CA GLN A 625 -11.63 6.64 -22.81
C GLN A 625 -11.24 7.82 -21.90
N LEU A 626 -12.21 8.40 -21.19
CA LEU A 626 -11.95 9.39 -20.14
C LEU A 626 -12.19 8.76 -18.77
N ILE A 627 -11.20 8.80 -17.90
CA ILE A 627 -11.31 8.44 -16.49
C ILE A 627 -11.20 9.68 -15.62
N ALA A 628 -12.09 9.83 -14.64
CA ALA A 628 -12.06 10.91 -13.67
C ALA A 628 -12.15 10.37 -12.25
N TYR A 629 -11.34 10.87 -11.34
CA TYR A 629 -11.34 10.47 -9.94
C TYR A 629 -10.83 11.58 -9.05
N SER A 630 -11.32 11.60 -7.80
CA SER A 630 -10.84 12.51 -6.77
C SER A 630 -10.25 11.76 -5.58
N LYS A 631 -9.36 12.45 -4.88
CA LYS A 631 -8.86 12.11 -3.55
C LYS A 631 -9.03 13.31 -2.64
N ARG A 632 -9.33 13.05 -1.36
CA ARG A 632 -9.63 14.08 -0.38
C ARG A 632 -8.99 13.76 0.97
N VAL A 633 -8.54 14.78 1.67
CA VAL A 633 -8.23 14.74 3.09
C VAL A 633 -8.96 15.92 3.73
N ASP A 634 -9.78 15.65 4.73
CA ASP A 634 -10.49 16.70 5.47
C ASP A 634 -9.53 17.56 6.30
N ALA A 635 -10.01 18.74 6.74
CA ALA A 635 -9.19 19.68 7.48
C ALA A 635 -8.64 19.14 8.81
N PHE A 636 -9.37 18.21 9.46
CA PHE A 636 -8.97 17.64 10.74
C PHE A 636 -7.76 16.69 10.59
N HIS A 637 -7.73 15.88 9.53
CA HIS A 637 -6.66 14.92 9.26
C HIS A 637 -5.54 15.51 8.37
N SER A 638 -5.76 16.67 7.76
CA SER A 638 -4.76 17.32 6.92
C SER A 638 -3.64 17.92 7.77
N PRO A 639 -2.35 17.66 7.45
CA PRO A 639 -1.22 18.27 8.15
C PRO A 639 -1.18 19.80 8.02
N THR A 640 -1.92 20.36 7.06
CA THR A 640 -2.06 21.82 6.85
C THR A 640 -3.18 22.44 7.67
N GLY A 641 -4.03 21.63 8.32
CA GLY A 641 -5.24 22.09 8.99
C GLY A 641 -6.31 22.61 8.03
N ARG A 642 -6.18 22.36 6.73
CA ARG A 642 -7.13 22.74 5.69
C ARG A 642 -7.50 21.51 4.88
N GLU A 643 -8.73 21.47 4.41
CA GLU A 643 -9.18 20.45 3.47
C GLU A 643 -8.33 20.50 2.20
N ASP A 644 -7.97 19.35 1.68
CA ASP A 644 -7.24 19.19 0.44
C ASP A 644 -7.96 18.20 -0.48
N VAL A 645 -8.29 18.65 -1.68
CA VAL A 645 -9.01 17.86 -2.67
C VAL A 645 -8.29 17.96 -4.01
N VAL A 646 -7.96 16.80 -4.58
CA VAL A 646 -7.38 16.69 -5.92
C VAL A 646 -8.31 15.88 -6.82
N LEU A 647 -8.70 16.49 -7.95
CA LEU A 647 -9.49 15.87 -9.01
C LEU A 647 -8.60 15.63 -10.23
N THR A 648 -8.48 14.39 -10.67
CA THR A 648 -7.69 14.02 -11.86
C THR A 648 -8.61 13.53 -12.97
N VAL A 649 -8.39 14.04 -14.19
CA VAL A 649 -9.08 13.59 -15.42
C VAL A 649 -8.02 13.19 -16.44
N VAL A 650 -8.10 11.96 -16.97
CA VAL A 650 -7.08 11.42 -17.89
C VAL A 650 -7.75 10.89 -19.16
N ASN A 651 -7.15 11.22 -20.31
CA ASN A 651 -7.44 10.56 -21.58
C ASN A 651 -6.64 9.25 -21.65
N LEU A 652 -7.32 8.10 -21.71
CA LEU A 652 -6.72 6.76 -21.76
C LEU A 652 -6.30 6.34 -23.19
N ASP A 653 -6.69 7.10 -24.21
CA ASP A 653 -6.32 6.85 -25.60
C ASP A 653 -5.05 7.61 -25.99
N PRO A 654 -3.90 6.94 -26.15
CA PRO A 654 -2.67 7.61 -26.56
C PRO A 654 -2.66 8.02 -28.06
N HIS A 655 -3.67 7.62 -28.83
CA HIS A 655 -3.70 7.78 -30.29
C HIS A 655 -4.69 8.83 -30.79
N GLY A 656 -5.52 9.41 -29.90
CA GLY A 656 -6.54 10.37 -30.31
C GLY A 656 -6.98 11.32 -29.20
N ALA A 657 -7.45 12.48 -29.61
CA ALA A 657 -8.14 13.40 -28.70
C ALA A 657 -9.46 12.77 -28.24
N ARG A 658 -9.76 12.91 -26.96
CA ARG A 658 -11.03 12.50 -26.36
C ARG A 658 -11.71 13.68 -25.70
N ALA A 659 -13.02 13.68 -25.79
CA ALA A 659 -13.85 14.75 -25.24
C ALA A 659 -15.16 14.17 -24.70
N GLY A 660 -15.60 14.70 -23.58
CA GLY A 660 -16.82 14.26 -22.93
C GLY A 660 -17.15 15.05 -21.68
N GLU A 661 -18.26 14.70 -21.07
CA GLU A 661 -18.70 15.28 -19.81
C GLU A 661 -18.14 14.48 -18.63
N VAL A 662 -17.74 15.21 -17.59
CA VAL A 662 -17.39 14.70 -16.27
C VAL A 662 -18.52 15.06 -15.31
N TYR A 663 -19.10 14.09 -14.62
CA TYR A 663 -20.19 14.26 -13.66
C TYR A 663 -19.65 14.16 -12.24
N LEU A 664 -19.57 15.28 -11.54
CA LEU A 664 -18.99 15.34 -10.21
C LEU A 664 -19.96 14.84 -9.13
N ASN A 665 -19.48 13.95 -8.27
CA ASN A 665 -20.11 13.73 -6.98
C ASN A 665 -19.56 14.79 -6.01
N LEU A 666 -20.39 15.77 -5.65
CA LEU A 666 -19.98 16.90 -4.83
C LEU A 666 -19.67 16.51 -3.38
N GLU A 667 -20.34 15.49 -2.84
CA GLU A 667 -20.07 14.98 -1.48
C GLU A 667 -18.67 14.34 -1.41
N ALA A 668 -18.24 13.65 -2.44
CA ALA A 668 -16.89 13.10 -2.54
C ALA A 668 -15.81 14.21 -2.62
N LEU A 669 -16.20 15.43 -2.99
CA LEU A 669 -15.34 16.62 -2.98
C LEU A 669 -15.47 17.46 -1.69
N GLY A 670 -16.21 16.95 -0.67
CA GLY A 670 -16.39 17.64 0.61
C GLY A 670 -17.53 18.66 0.64
N LEU A 671 -18.29 18.79 -0.45
CA LEU A 671 -19.40 19.75 -0.52
C LEU A 671 -20.70 19.13 0.01
N PRO A 672 -21.55 19.91 0.73
CA PRO A 672 -22.84 19.41 1.20
C PRO A 672 -23.77 18.99 0.05
N GLY A 673 -24.54 17.92 0.24
CA GLY A 673 -25.48 17.39 -0.77
C GLY A 673 -26.63 18.35 -1.18
N TRP A 674 -26.85 19.44 -0.44
CA TRP A 674 -27.85 20.47 -0.77
C TRP A 674 -27.31 21.56 -1.73
N VAL A 675 -26.03 21.53 -2.08
CA VAL A 675 -25.43 22.51 -3.01
C VAL A 675 -26.03 22.36 -4.40
N ASP A 676 -26.40 23.49 -5.01
CA ASP A 676 -26.99 23.52 -6.36
C ASP A 676 -25.92 23.23 -7.45
N ALA A 677 -25.85 21.96 -7.81
CA ALA A 677 -24.90 21.43 -8.80
C ALA A 677 -25.09 21.98 -10.24
N SER A 678 -26.16 22.75 -10.52
CA SER A 678 -26.41 23.34 -11.85
C SER A 678 -25.60 24.61 -12.11
N ARG A 679 -24.97 25.17 -11.07
CA ARG A 679 -24.11 26.37 -11.15
C ARG A 679 -22.68 26.01 -10.79
N PRO A 680 -21.70 26.85 -11.13
CA PRO A 680 -20.34 26.70 -10.61
C PRO A 680 -20.33 26.66 -9.09
N VAL A 681 -19.70 25.64 -8.53
CA VAL A 681 -19.64 25.35 -7.08
C VAL A 681 -18.24 25.13 -6.57
N VAL A 682 -17.30 24.85 -7.50
CA VAL A 682 -15.88 24.69 -7.20
C VAL A 682 -15.02 25.47 -8.20
N ARG A 683 -13.92 25.98 -7.71
CA ARG A 683 -12.80 26.45 -8.54
C ARG A 683 -11.79 25.32 -8.64
N VAL A 684 -11.38 24.99 -9.86
CA VAL A 684 -10.34 23.99 -10.11
C VAL A 684 -9.14 24.68 -10.75
N THR A 685 -7.94 24.39 -10.22
CA THR A 685 -6.67 24.91 -10.77
C THR A 685 -5.82 23.71 -11.22
N ASP A 686 -5.43 23.68 -12.48
CA ASP A 686 -4.64 22.59 -13.05
C ASP A 686 -3.16 22.71 -12.64
N GLU A 687 -2.70 21.80 -11.82
CA GLU A 687 -1.31 21.71 -11.34
C GLU A 687 -0.30 21.46 -12.48
N LEU A 688 -0.80 20.97 -13.63
CA LEU A 688 0.05 20.72 -14.80
C LEU A 688 0.24 21.94 -15.68
N THR A 689 -0.72 22.88 -15.72
CA THR A 689 -0.69 24.05 -16.61
C THR A 689 -0.76 25.37 -15.87
N GLY A 690 -1.38 25.40 -14.69
CA GLY A 690 -1.73 26.61 -13.93
C GLY A 690 -3.04 27.26 -14.36
N ASP A 691 -3.77 26.68 -15.32
CA ASP A 691 -5.06 27.18 -15.75
C ASP A 691 -6.14 26.97 -14.67
N THR A 692 -7.07 27.91 -14.57
CA THR A 692 -8.13 27.89 -13.56
C THR A 692 -9.51 27.94 -14.23
N TYR A 693 -10.44 27.14 -13.69
CA TYR A 693 -11.82 27.04 -14.18
C TYR A 693 -12.81 27.02 -13.01
N ASP A 694 -14.01 27.56 -13.23
CA ASP A 694 -15.11 27.42 -12.29
C ASP A 694 -16.06 26.32 -12.78
N TRP A 695 -16.17 25.23 -12.01
CA TRP A 695 -16.87 24.00 -12.39
C TRP A 695 -18.18 23.81 -11.62
N SER A 696 -19.17 23.23 -12.31
CA SER A 696 -20.47 22.79 -11.77
C SER A 696 -20.47 21.28 -11.50
N GLY A 697 -21.64 20.69 -11.28
CA GLY A 697 -21.79 19.23 -11.20
C GLY A 697 -21.54 18.48 -12.52
N GLN A 698 -21.59 19.18 -13.67
CA GLN A 698 -21.33 18.61 -15.00
C GLN A 698 -20.42 19.53 -15.80
N ASN A 699 -19.31 19.01 -16.34
CA ASN A 699 -18.30 19.83 -16.99
C ASN A 699 -17.72 19.13 -18.21
N TYR A 700 -17.63 19.88 -19.32
CA TYR A 700 -17.02 19.38 -20.55
C TYR A 700 -15.50 19.43 -20.47
N VAL A 701 -14.85 18.32 -20.85
CA VAL A 701 -13.40 18.20 -20.96
C VAL A 701 -13.01 17.69 -22.33
N ARG A 702 -11.93 18.26 -22.90
CA ARG A 702 -11.28 17.76 -24.10
C ARG A 702 -9.78 17.66 -23.88
N LEU A 703 -9.24 16.45 -23.99
CA LEU A 703 -7.83 16.16 -23.82
C LEU A 703 -7.24 15.63 -25.13
N ASP A 704 -6.16 16.26 -25.58
CA ASP A 704 -5.50 15.96 -26.85
C ASP A 704 -4.03 15.62 -26.63
N PRO A 705 -3.65 14.32 -26.69
CA PRO A 705 -2.28 13.89 -26.44
C PRO A 705 -1.26 14.44 -27.44
N PHE A 706 -1.71 14.79 -28.66
CA PHE A 706 -0.83 15.39 -29.69
C PHE A 706 -0.62 16.89 -29.48
N ALA A 707 -1.55 17.56 -28.79
CA ALA A 707 -1.34 18.92 -28.28
C ALA A 707 -0.54 18.95 -26.97
N GLY A 708 -0.13 17.78 -26.47
CA GLY A 708 0.64 17.62 -25.23
C GLY A 708 -0.20 17.52 -23.96
N GLN A 709 -1.52 17.56 -24.07
CA GLN A 709 -2.45 17.55 -22.95
C GLN A 709 -3.14 16.19 -22.82
N VAL A 710 -2.55 15.32 -22.00
CA VAL A 710 -3.08 13.96 -21.75
C VAL A 710 -4.02 13.91 -20.55
N ALA A 711 -3.93 14.89 -19.66
CA ALA A 711 -4.67 14.91 -18.40
C ALA A 711 -4.80 16.32 -17.84
N HIS A 712 -5.71 16.46 -16.88
CA HIS A 712 -5.74 17.50 -15.86
C HIS A 712 -5.52 16.90 -14.48
N VAL A 713 -4.78 17.60 -13.64
CA VAL A 713 -4.64 17.31 -12.20
C VAL A 713 -5.02 18.59 -11.48
N PHE A 714 -6.23 18.65 -11.00
CA PHE A 714 -6.80 19.86 -10.42
C PHE A 714 -6.70 19.85 -8.89
N SER A 715 -6.19 20.91 -8.29
CA SER A 715 -6.59 21.30 -6.93
C SER A 715 -8.00 21.87 -6.97
N VAL A 716 -8.82 21.56 -5.96
CA VAL A 716 -10.25 21.92 -5.93
C VAL A 716 -10.55 22.76 -4.70
N GLU A 717 -11.14 23.92 -4.89
CA GLU A 717 -11.58 24.82 -3.83
C GLU A 717 -13.09 25.13 -3.97
N PRO A 718 -13.88 25.13 -2.88
CA PRO A 718 -15.25 25.62 -2.91
C PRO A 718 -15.32 27.09 -3.34
N LEU A 719 -16.37 27.46 -4.14
CA LEU A 719 -16.66 28.85 -4.55
C LEU A 719 -17.47 29.59 -3.52
#